data_a4c966243c83ff60506b36be7e19719c
#
_entry.id   a4c966243c83ff60506b36be7e19719c
#
_cell.length_a   1.000
_cell.length_b   1.000
_cell.length_c   1.000
_cell.angle_alpha   90.00
_cell.angle_beta   90.00
_cell.angle_gamma   90.00
#
_symmetry.space_group_name_H-M   'P 1'
#
loop_
_entity.id
_entity.type
_entity.pdbx_description
1 polymer ?
#
loop_
_entity_poly.entity_id
_entity_poly.type
_entity_poly.pdbx_seq_one_letter_code
_entity_poly.pdbx_strand_id
1 'polypeptide(L)'
;MLAIRSSNYLRCIPSLCTKTQISQFSSVLLSFSRQVSHLRLSSCHRAMSSSRPSAFDALMSNARAAAKKKTPQTSNPSRSPNKRKIGEIQDANLVKTLVSEGTLPKTEDPISDSAKPRSDTSSVAEDSKTGTKKARTLSKTDKIDEMKSKIGLLKKKPNDFDPDKVSCWEKGERVPFLFLALAFDLISNESGRIVITDILCNMLRTVIATTPEDLVATVYLAANEIAPAHEGVELGIGEGTIIKAISEAFGRTEDHVKKQNTELGDLGLVAKGSRSTQTMMFKPEPLTVVKVFDTFRQIAKESGKDSNEKKKNRMKALLVATTDCEPLYLTRLLQAKLRLGFSGQTVLAALGQAAVYNEEHSKPPPNTKSPLEEAAKIVKQVFTVLPVYDIIVPALLTGGVWNLPKTCNFTLGVPIGPMLAKPTKGVAEILNKFQDIVFTCEYKYDGERAQIHFLEDGTFEIYSRNAERNTGKYPDVALALSRLKKPSVKSFILDCEVVAFDREKKKILPFQILSTRARKNVNVNDIKVGVCIFAFDMLYLNGQQLIQENLNIRREKLYESFEEDPGYFQFATALTSSDIDEIQKFLDASVDVGCEGLIIKTLNSDATYEPAKRSNNWLKLKKDYMDSIGDSMDLVPIAAFHGRGKRTGVYGAFLLACYDVDKEEFQSICKIGTGFSDAMLDERSSSLRSQVIATPKQYYRVGDSLNPDVWFEPTEVWEVKAADLTISPVHRAATGIVDPDKGISLRFPRLLRVREDKKPEDATSSEQIADMYQAQKHNHPSNEVKGDDD
;
A
#
# COMPACT_ATOMS: atom_id res chain seq x y z
N MET A 1 -55.53 14.71 -46.13
CA MET A 1 -55.61 14.96 -47.63
C MET A 1 -54.24 14.65 -48.18
N LEU A 2 -54.21 13.55 -49.00
CA LEU A 2 -53.29 13.25 -50.10
C LEU A 2 -51.79 13.09 -49.70
N ALA A 3 -51.17 11.90 -49.62
CA ALA A 3 -51.19 10.74 -50.53
C ALA A 3 -50.14 10.83 -51.66
N ILE A 4 -49.22 9.85 -51.76
CA ILE A 4 -48.71 9.11 -52.95
C ILE A 4 -47.50 9.76 -53.62
N ARG A 5 -46.34 9.05 -53.87
CA ARG A 5 -45.95 7.85 -54.60
C ARG A 5 -44.44 7.66 -54.48
N SER A 6 -43.90 6.56 -54.13
CA SER A 6 -43.40 5.35 -54.84
C SER A 6 -42.63 5.55 -56.12
N SER A 7 -41.43 5.00 -56.20
CA SER A 7 -41.04 4.02 -57.26
C SER A 7 -39.53 3.72 -57.25
N ASN A 8 -39.19 2.47 -57.00
CA ASN A 8 -38.28 1.52 -57.65
C ASN A 8 -37.08 2.07 -58.46
N TYR A 9 -35.89 1.49 -58.20
CA TYR A 9 -35.10 0.78 -59.23
C TYR A 9 -34.23 -0.31 -58.62
N LEU A 10 -34.45 -1.53 -59.13
CA LEU A 10 -33.69 -2.77 -58.93
C LEU A 10 -32.63 -2.89 -59.99
N ARG A 11 -31.60 -3.74 -59.64
CA ARG A 11 -30.66 -4.52 -60.51
C ARG A 11 -29.32 -3.90 -60.84
N CYS A 12 -28.21 -4.51 -60.33
CA CYS A 12 -27.53 -5.59 -61.06
C CYS A 12 -26.42 -6.24 -60.22
N ILE A 13 -26.49 -7.55 -60.05
CA ILE A 13 -25.39 -8.44 -59.72
C ILE A 13 -24.67 -8.81 -61.03
N PRO A 14 -23.35 -9.06 -61.04
CA PRO A 14 -22.95 -10.41 -61.37
C PRO A 14 -21.92 -11.09 -60.42
N SER A 15 -22.27 -12.35 -60.12
CA SER A 15 -21.42 -13.41 -59.63
C SER A 15 -20.14 -13.59 -60.51
N LEU A 16 -19.04 -13.96 -59.80
CA LEU A 16 -18.04 -14.96 -60.18
C LEU A 16 -16.77 -14.77 -59.36
N CYS A 17 -16.55 -15.60 -58.38
CA CYS A 17 -15.23 -15.99 -58.01
C CYS A 17 -15.25 -17.41 -57.41
N THR A 18 -14.47 -18.27 -58.01
CA THR A 18 -14.48 -19.69 -57.94
C THR A 18 -13.84 -20.31 -56.72
N LYS A 19 -14.27 -21.50 -56.37
CA LYS A 19 -13.91 -22.36 -55.22
C LYS A 19 -12.45 -22.82 -55.11
N THR A 20 -11.47 -22.14 -55.73
CA THR A 20 -10.07 -22.65 -55.83
C THR A 20 -9.07 -21.90 -54.93
N GLN A 21 -9.45 -20.85 -54.19
CA GLN A 21 -8.53 -20.10 -53.29
C GLN A 21 -8.63 -20.44 -51.82
N ILE A 22 -9.53 -21.33 -51.38
CA ILE A 22 -9.68 -21.73 -49.96
C ILE A 22 -8.79 -22.92 -49.60
N SER A 23 -8.27 -23.69 -50.57
CA SER A 23 -7.40 -24.85 -50.29
C SER A 23 -5.93 -24.56 -50.08
N GLN A 24 -5.45 -23.36 -50.45
CA GLN A 24 -4.04 -22.98 -50.25
C GLN A 24 -3.74 -22.32 -48.91
N PHE A 25 -4.76 -21.76 -48.22
CA PHE A 25 -4.57 -21.21 -46.86
C PHE A 25 -4.61 -22.25 -45.73
N SER A 26 -5.20 -23.42 -45.96
CA SER A 26 -5.25 -24.49 -44.98
C SER A 26 -4.00 -25.34 -44.90
N SER A 27 -3.15 -25.35 -45.97
CA SER A 27 -1.92 -26.14 -45.98
C SER A 27 -0.72 -25.42 -45.35
N VAL A 28 -0.76 -24.09 -45.24
CA VAL A 28 0.30 -23.30 -44.57
C VAL A 28 0.13 -23.27 -43.06
N LEU A 29 -1.10 -23.37 -42.53
CA LEU A 29 -1.34 -23.44 -41.10
C LEU A 29 -1.10 -24.83 -40.48
N LEU A 30 -1.12 -25.91 -41.26
CA LEU A 30 -0.81 -27.25 -40.80
C LEU A 30 0.70 -27.58 -40.86
N SER A 31 1.51 -26.85 -41.66
CA SER A 31 2.96 -27.01 -41.64
C SER A 31 3.63 -26.28 -40.46
N PHE A 32 3.06 -25.16 -39.98
CA PHE A 32 3.54 -24.45 -38.77
C PHE A 32 3.23 -25.18 -37.47
N SER A 33 2.16 -25.96 -37.40
CA SER A 33 1.80 -26.75 -36.21
C SER A 33 2.67 -27.99 -36.02
N ARG A 34 3.28 -28.53 -37.08
CA ARG A 34 4.16 -29.72 -37.00
C ARG A 34 5.64 -29.39 -36.73
N GLN A 35 6.09 -28.18 -36.97
CA GLN A 35 7.47 -27.77 -36.62
C GLN A 35 7.64 -27.36 -35.15
N VAL A 36 6.56 -26.97 -34.45
CA VAL A 36 6.63 -26.60 -33.04
C VAL A 36 6.53 -27.83 -32.09
N SER A 37 6.02 -28.97 -32.57
CA SER A 37 5.94 -30.22 -31.80
C SER A 37 7.21 -31.10 -31.82
N HIS A 38 8.17 -30.85 -32.75
CA HIS A 38 9.46 -31.58 -32.80
C HIS A 38 10.60 -30.92 -32.03
N LEU A 39 10.44 -29.71 -31.52
CA LEU A 39 11.43 -29.00 -30.69
C LEU A 39 11.23 -29.12 -29.18
N ARG A 40 10.28 -29.95 -28.72
CA ARG A 40 9.99 -30.15 -27.29
C ARG A 40 10.32 -31.54 -26.71
N LEU A 41 10.99 -32.41 -27.47
CA LEU A 41 11.24 -33.81 -27.06
C LEU A 41 12.71 -34.28 -27.06
N SER A 42 13.69 -33.35 -27.15
CA SER A 42 15.12 -33.75 -27.12
C SER A 42 16.00 -33.06 -26.06
N SER A 43 15.39 -32.47 -24.97
CA SER A 43 16.19 -31.88 -23.87
C SER A 43 15.69 -32.26 -22.47
N CYS A 44 15.29 -33.52 -22.27
CA CYS A 44 14.98 -34.06 -20.94
C CYS A 44 15.78 -35.33 -20.68
N HIS A 45 17.11 -35.24 -20.61
CA HIS A 45 17.96 -36.16 -19.85
C HIS A 45 19.38 -35.58 -19.78
N ARG A 46 19.64 -34.80 -18.74
CA ARG A 46 20.89 -34.63 -17.98
C ARG A 46 20.87 -33.30 -17.26
N ALA A 47 20.56 -33.31 -16.00
CA ALA A 47 21.19 -32.51 -14.95
C ALA A 47 20.55 -32.84 -13.61
N MET A 48 21.02 -33.87 -12.99
CA MET A 48 21.01 -33.97 -11.53
C MET A 48 22.19 -33.17 -10.99
N SER A 49 21.92 -32.47 -9.85
CA SER A 49 22.88 -31.85 -8.94
C SER A 49 23.66 -30.63 -9.43
N SER A 50 23.13 -29.44 -9.09
CA SER A 50 23.90 -28.43 -8.35
C SER A 50 22.94 -27.32 -7.92
N SER A 51 22.58 -27.32 -6.65
CA SER A 51 21.97 -26.21 -5.96
C SER A 51 22.95 -25.04 -5.98
N ARG A 52 22.61 -23.95 -6.67
CA ARG A 52 23.34 -22.70 -6.53
C ARG A 52 23.02 -22.13 -5.15
N PRO A 53 24.01 -21.78 -4.29
CA PRO A 53 23.77 -21.12 -3.03
C PRO A 53 23.12 -19.74 -3.28
N SER A 54 22.23 -19.33 -2.36
CA SER A 54 21.57 -18.04 -2.42
C SER A 54 22.62 -16.91 -2.33
N ALA A 55 22.29 -15.72 -2.84
CA ALA A 55 23.17 -14.55 -2.73
C ALA A 55 23.58 -14.26 -1.28
N PHE A 56 22.80 -14.71 -0.30
CA PHE A 56 23.10 -14.63 1.13
C PHE A 56 24.25 -15.57 1.55
N ASP A 57 24.28 -16.79 1.03
CA ASP A 57 25.35 -17.75 1.34
C ASP A 57 26.68 -17.34 0.70
N ALA A 58 26.63 -16.69 -0.48
CA ALA A 58 27.81 -16.11 -1.13
C ALA A 58 28.37 -14.90 -0.33
N LEU A 59 27.51 -14.07 0.24
CA LEU A 59 27.93 -12.94 1.08
C LEU A 59 28.52 -13.40 2.42
N MET A 60 27.93 -14.42 3.03
CA MET A 60 28.42 -14.97 4.31
C MET A 60 29.72 -15.78 4.15
N SER A 61 29.93 -16.43 2.99
CA SER A 61 31.20 -17.10 2.71
C SER A 61 32.35 -16.11 2.49
N ASN A 62 32.09 -14.97 1.82
CA ASN A 62 33.07 -13.89 1.64
C ASN A 62 33.42 -13.18 2.97
N ALA A 63 32.47 -13.01 3.87
CA ALA A 63 32.71 -12.46 5.20
C ALA A 63 33.57 -13.41 6.08
N ARG A 64 33.38 -14.73 5.94
CA ARG A 64 34.20 -15.74 6.62
C ARG A 64 35.62 -15.85 6.03
N ALA A 65 35.82 -15.60 4.75
CA ALA A 65 37.13 -15.57 4.10
C ALA A 65 37.93 -14.31 4.51
N ALA A 66 37.30 -13.17 4.70
CA ALA A 66 37.93 -11.94 5.16
C ALA A 66 38.38 -12.02 6.65
N ALA A 67 37.65 -12.78 7.48
CA ALA A 67 38.00 -12.98 8.89
C ALA A 67 39.20 -13.93 9.15
N LYS A 68 39.59 -14.74 8.15
CA LYS A 68 40.71 -15.70 8.27
C LYS A 68 42.10 -15.16 7.86
N LYS A 69 42.22 -13.89 7.43
CA LYS A 69 43.44 -13.29 6.91
C LYS A 69 44.11 -12.25 7.83
N LYS A 70 43.86 -12.23 9.12
CA LYS A 70 44.59 -11.33 10.03
C LYS A 70 44.94 -12.06 11.35
N THR A 71 46.09 -12.70 11.42
CA THR A 71 46.82 -12.93 12.65
C THR A 71 48.27 -12.44 12.44
N PRO A 72 48.78 -11.51 13.22
CA PRO A 72 50.17 -11.11 13.19
C PRO A 72 50.96 -11.78 14.31
N GLN A 73 52.18 -12.08 13.98
CA GLN A 73 53.20 -12.53 14.93
C GLN A 73 53.78 -11.39 15.78
N THR A 74 54.14 -11.76 16.97
CA THR A 74 54.76 -11.06 18.09
C THR A 74 56.11 -10.40 17.81
N SER A 75 56.32 -9.23 18.44
CA SER A 75 57.54 -8.95 19.23
C SER A 75 57.40 -7.62 20.02
N ASN A 76 57.57 -7.72 21.36
CA ASN A 76 57.87 -6.63 22.31
C ASN A 76 59.39 -6.41 22.33
N PRO A 77 60.03 -5.31 22.93
CA PRO A 77 59.61 -4.58 24.10
C PRO A 77 60.01 -3.09 24.22
N SER A 78 59.44 -2.42 25.25
CA SER A 78 60.04 -1.47 26.16
C SER A 78 59.86 0.06 26.03
N ARG A 79 59.43 0.60 27.18
CA ARG A 79 59.72 1.89 27.83
C ARG A 79 58.83 3.09 27.62
N SER A 80 58.08 3.38 28.69
CA SER A 80 57.58 4.73 29.12
C SER A 80 58.77 5.56 29.70
N PRO A 81 58.62 6.82 30.19
CA PRO A 81 57.50 7.71 30.49
C PRO A 81 57.83 9.22 30.23
N ASN A 82 56.83 10.14 30.34
CA ASN A 82 56.83 11.44 31.02
C ASN A 82 55.72 12.35 30.52
N LYS A 83 54.78 12.70 31.37
CA LYS A 83 54.59 13.83 32.29
C LYS A 83 54.76 15.23 31.74
N ARG A 84 53.70 15.98 31.95
CA ARG A 84 53.51 17.43 32.34
C ARG A 84 52.55 18.15 31.46
N LYS A 85 51.70 19.01 31.90
CA LYS A 85 51.17 19.71 33.11
C LYS A 85 50.20 20.81 32.66
N ILE A 86 49.06 20.98 33.30
CA ILE A 86 48.52 22.17 33.98
C ILE A 86 48.09 23.39 33.15
N GLY A 87 46.93 23.88 33.52
CA GLY A 87 46.31 25.21 33.33
C GLY A 87 44.81 25.17 33.48
N GLU A 88 44.30 25.19 34.59
CA GLU A 88 43.57 26.00 35.56
C GLU A 88 43.22 27.40 35.13
N ILE A 89 41.96 27.80 35.45
CA ILE A 89 41.49 29.06 36.13
C ILE A 89 39.99 29.13 35.90
N GLN A 90 39.11 28.89 36.91
CA GLN A 90 38.54 29.79 37.94
C GLN A 90 37.63 30.85 37.28
N ASP A 91 36.48 31.26 37.74
CA ASP A 91 35.69 31.30 39.00
C ASP A 91 34.30 31.83 38.58
N ALA A 92 33.25 31.81 39.26
CA ALA A 92 32.78 31.83 40.62
C ALA A 92 31.30 32.29 40.69
N ASN A 93 30.59 31.74 41.59
CA ASN A 93 29.62 32.36 42.51
C ASN A 93 28.36 33.07 41.97
N LEU A 94 27.23 33.05 42.66
CA LEU A 94 26.85 32.94 44.08
C LEU A 94 25.30 32.95 44.18
N VAL A 95 24.76 32.06 44.99
CA VAL A 95 24.05 32.30 46.26
C VAL A 95 22.53 32.47 46.32
N LYS A 96 21.91 31.52 47.02
CA LYS A 96 20.91 31.62 48.16
C LYS A 96 19.53 32.21 47.84
N THR A 97 18.44 31.81 48.51
CA THR A 97 18.01 31.08 49.69
C THR A 97 16.50 31.31 49.84
N LEU A 98 15.77 30.42 50.47
CA LEU A 98 14.83 30.39 51.60
C LEU A 98 13.45 29.85 51.25
N VAL A 99 13.07 28.71 51.75
CA VAL A 99 12.47 28.30 53.09
C VAL A 99 11.02 28.75 53.28
N SER A 100 10.15 27.74 53.47
CA SER A 100 9.27 27.50 54.67
C SER A 100 8.13 26.57 54.21
N GLU A 101 8.04 25.38 54.79
CA GLU A 101 7.33 24.89 55.98
C GLU A 101 5.83 24.75 55.86
N GLY A 102 5.34 23.53 56.32
CA GLY A 102 3.99 23.31 56.71
C GLY A 102 3.52 21.86 56.58
N THR A 103 3.95 20.97 57.43
CA THR A 103 3.36 20.18 58.51
C THR A 103 2.35 19.07 58.14
N LEU A 104 2.69 17.86 58.60
CA LEU A 104 1.94 16.60 58.78
C LEU A 104 0.82 16.72 59.86
N PRO A 105 -0.10 15.73 60.03
CA PRO A 105 0.19 14.67 61.00
C PRO A 105 -0.24 13.25 60.63
N LYS A 106 0.40 12.37 61.39
CA LYS A 106 0.30 10.91 61.50
C LYS A 106 -0.94 10.44 62.26
N THR A 107 -1.30 9.15 62.11
CA THR A 107 -1.65 8.17 63.17
C THR A 107 -1.56 6.78 62.50
N GLU A 108 -0.69 5.93 62.86
CA GLU A 108 -0.51 4.98 64.00
C GLU A 108 -1.19 3.61 63.81
N ASP A 109 -0.36 2.59 63.92
CA ASP A 109 -0.58 1.12 63.98
C ASP A 109 -1.22 0.67 65.31
N PRO A 110 -1.60 -0.63 65.50
CA PRO A 110 -0.62 -1.58 66.08
C PRO A 110 -0.78 -3.09 65.67
N ILE A 111 0.36 -3.74 65.50
CA ILE A 111 1.02 -4.97 66.02
C ILE A 111 0.19 -6.06 66.72
N SER A 112 0.40 -7.34 66.36
CA SER A 112 0.77 -8.50 67.21
C SER A 112 1.00 -9.74 66.35
N ASP A 113 2.14 -10.26 66.25
CA ASP A 113 2.95 -11.24 66.98
C ASP A 113 2.34 -12.64 67.15
N SER A 114 2.99 -13.69 66.61
CA SER A 114 3.66 -14.77 67.34
C SER A 114 3.76 -16.10 66.54
N ALA A 115 4.98 -16.49 66.30
CA ALA A 115 5.68 -17.71 66.76
C ALA A 115 5.43 -19.05 66.06
N LYS A 116 6.56 -19.61 65.57
CA LYS A 116 6.83 -21.05 65.31
C LYS A 116 6.82 -21.87 66.61
N PRO A 117 6.70 -23.23 66.58
CA PRO A 117 7.93 -24.03 66.45
C PRO A 117 7.83 -25.35 65.60
N ARG A 118 9.03 -25.90 65.39
CA ARG A 118 9.40 -27.20 64.76
C ARG A 118 8.98 -28.38 65.64
N SER A 119 8.79 -29.56 64.99
CA SER A 119 9.33 -30.83 65.53
C SER A 119 9.28 -31.92 64.43
N ASP A 120 10.42 -32.61 64.29
CA ASP A 120 10.64 -33.83 63.57
C ASP A 120 9.86 -35.02 64.11
N THR A 121 9.52 -35.98 63.22
CA THR A 121 9.87 -37.41 63.43
C THR A 121 9.54 -38.28 62.21
N SER A 122 10.44 -39.18 61.95
CA SER A 122 10.52 -40.23 60.94
C SER A 122 9.58 -41.43 61.22
N SER A 123 9.15 -42.15 60.15
CA SER A 123 9.19 -43.64 59.96
C SER A 123 8.57 -44.06 58.61
N VAL A 124 9.27 -44.60 57.73
CA VAL A 124 9.53 -45.93 57.12
C VAL A 124 8.31 -46.72 56.64
N ALA A 125 8.40 -47.09 55.32
CA ALA A 125 7.93 -48.32 54.55
C ALA A 125 6.46 -48.30 54.11
N GLU A 126 6.02 -48.75 52.95
CA GLU A 126 6.48 -49.66 51.90
C GLU A 126 5.55 -49.53 50.64
N ASP A 127 6.14 -49.74 49.51
CA ASP A 127 5.68 -50.18 48.19
C ASP A 127 4.16 -50.35 47.87
N SER A 128 3.71 -49.61 46.79
CA SER A 128 2.94 -50.24 45.72
C SER A 128 3.06 -49.43 44.42
N LYS A 129 3.62 -50.03 43.39
CA LYS A 129 3.75 -49.55 42.01
C LYS A 129 2.39 -49.39 41.36
N THR A 130 2.04 -48.16 40.93
CA THR A 130 1.16 -47.88 39.79
C THR A 130 1.74 -46.70 39.05
N GLY A 131 2.23 -46.96 37.82
CA GLY A 131 2.89 -45.96 36.98
C GLY A 131 1.91 -44.97 36.40
N THR A 132 1.89 -43.77 36.96
CA THR A 132 1.42 -42.58 36.32
C THR A 132 2.61 -41.85 35.74
N LYS A 133 2.69 -41.84 34.38
CA LYS A 133 3.67 -41.04 33.64
C LYS A 133 3.37 -39.57 33.98
N LYS A 134 4.16 -38.96 34.89
CA LYS A 134 4.24 -37.51 35.04
C LYS A 134 4.67 -36.94 33.69
N ALA A 135 3.78 -36.19 33.03
CA ALA A 135 4.10 -35.39 31.87
C ALA A 135 5.28 -34.48 32.24
N ARG A 136 6.38 -34.67 31.54
CA ARG A 136 7.60 -33.87 31.71
C ARG A 136 7.28 -32.50 31.13
N THR A 137 7.13 -31.48 31.97
CA THR A 137 6.94 -30.10 31.53
C THR A 137 8.18 -29.72 30.73
N LEU A 138 8.04 -29.60 29.43
CA LEU A 138 9.09 -29.21 28.49
C LEU A 138 9.66 -27.84 28.88
N SER A 139 10.97 -27.68 28.82
CA SER A 139 11.59 -26.38 29.07
C SER A 139 11.13 -25.37 27.99
N LYS A 140 11.18 -24.06 28.28
CA LYS A 140 10.81 -23.00 27.30
C LYS A 140 11.64 -23.09 26.02
N THR A 141 12.86 -23.61 26.08
CA THR A 141 13.75 -23.82 24.91
C THR A 141 13.28 -24.99 24.07
N ASP A 142 12.85 -26.08 24.70
CA ASP A 142 12.35 -27.27 24.01
C ASP A 142 11.06 -26.95 23.23
N LYS A 143 10.16 -26.11 23.77
CA LYS A 143 8.95 -25.65 23.06
C LYS A 143 9.28 -24.83 21.80
N ILE A 144 10.31 -23.99 21.81
CA ILE A 144 10.76 -23.21 20.63
C ILE A 144 11.30 -24.13 19.54
N ASP A 145 12.15 -25.06 19.89
CA ASP A 145 12.77 -26.01 18.95
C ASP A 145 11.73 -26.99 18.38
N GLU A 146 10.77 -27.40 19.17
CA GLU A 146 9.63 -28.17 18.75
C GLU A 146 8.79 -27.42 17.70
N MET A 147 8.46 -26.14 17.96
CA MET A 147 7.70 -25.29 17.04
C MET A 147 8.43 -25.13 15.71
N LYS A 148 9.75 -24.90 15.74
CA LYS A 148 10.58 -24.80 14.53
C LYS A 148 10.58 -26.11 13.72
N SER A 149 10.61 -27.24 14.37
CA SER A 149 10.60 -28.54 13.71
C SER A 149 9.26 -28.83 13.01
N LYS A 150 8.16 -28.33 13.57
CA LYS A 150 6.81 -28.58 13.10
C LYS A 150 6.29 -27.55 12.09
N ILE A 151 6.80 -26.31 12.08
CA ILE A 151 6.27 -25.21 11.26
C ILE A 151 6.21 -25.52 9.76
N GLY A 152 7.14 -26.34 9.26
CA GLY A 152 7.18 -26.79 7.87
C GLY A 152 5.93 -27.56 7.43
N LEU A 153 5.17 -28.13 8.38
CA LEU A 153 3.92 -28.83 8.11
C LEU A 153 2.81 -27.88 7.57
N LEU A 154 2.92 -26.58 7.83
CA LEU A 154 1.99 -25.58 7.26
C LEU A 154 2.01 -25.54 5.72
N LYS A 155 3.06 -26.06 5.05
CA LYS A 155 3.13 -26.19 3.58
C LYS A 155 2.27 -27.29 2.99
N LYS A 156 1.69 -28.16 3.82
CA LYS A 156 0.78 -29.20 3.34
C LYS A 156 -0.45 -28.60 2.67
N LYS A 157 -1.01 -29.34 1.72
CA LYS A 157 -2.31 -28.93 1.19
C LYS A 157 -3.35 -28.93 2.32
N PRO A 158 -4.29 -28.00 2.34
CA PRO A 158 -5.27 -27.89 3.41
C PRO A 158 -6.03 -29.20 3.71
N ASN A 159 -6.30 -30.04 2.71
CA ASN A 159 -6.97 -31.35 2.92
C ASN A 159 -6.12 -32.36 3.69
N ASP A 160 -4.79 -32.28 3.57
CA ASP A 160 -3.83 -33.21 4.18
C ASP A 160 -3.23 -32.66 5.49
N PHE A 161 -3.72 -31.50 5.93
CA PHE A 161 -3.21 -30.79 7.09
C PHE A 161 -4.02 -31.11 8.35
N ASP A 162 -3.29 -31.35 9.44
CA ASP A 162 -3.83 -31.62 10.76
C ASP A 162 -3.31 -30.57 11.76
N PRO A 163 -4.17 -29.69 12.30
CA PRO A 163 -3.77 -28.65 13.24
C PRO A 163 -3.10 -29.15 14.52
N ASP A 164 -3.55 -30.27 15.08
CA ASP A 164 -3.05 -30.83 16.33
C ASP A 164 -1.57 -31.28 16.23
N LYS A 165 -1.09 -31.60 15.02
CA LYS A 165 0.31 -31.94 14.78
C LYS A 165 1.27 -30.75 14.78
N VAL A 166 0.76 -29.54 14.62
CA VAL A 166 1.56 -28.31 14.52
C VAL A 166 1.54 -27.52 15.82
N SER A 167 0.40 -27.52 16.53
CA SER A 167 0.29 -26.79 17.78
C SER A 167 1.34 -27.25 18.82
N CYS A 168 1.99 -26.28 19.46
CA CYS A 168 2.96 -26.50 20.53
C CYS A 168 2.54 -25.77 21.82
N TRP A 169 1.26 -25.40 21.93
CA TRP A 169 0.62 -24.80 23.08
C TRP A 169 -0.71 -25.52 23.34
N GLU A 170 -1.22 -25.45 24.57
CA GLU A 170 -2.45 -26.12 24.96
C GLU A 170 -3.69 -25.41 24.41
N LYS A 171 -4.79 -26.13 24.22
CA LYS A 171 -6.07 -25.55 23.79
C LYS A 171 -6.53 -24.51 24.84
N GLY A 172 -6.83 -23.29 24.40
CA GLY A 172 -7.17 -22.13 25.24
C GLY A 172 -5.96 -21.35 25.76
N GLU A 173 -4.72 -21.85 25.62
CA GLU A 173 -3.51 -21.05 25.87
C GLU A 173 -3.33 -20.01 24.73
N ARG A 174 -2.87 -18.79 25.06
CA ARG A 174 -2.68 -17.72 24.09
C ARG A 174 -1.69 -18.11 23.01
N VAL A 175 -2.04 -17.81 21.75
CA VAL A 175 -1.18 -18.13 20.58
C VAL A 175 0.16 -17.43 20.71
N PRO A 176 1.30 -18.17 20.69
CA PRO A 176 2.63 -17.57 20.73
C PRO A 176 2.89 -16.70 19.50
N PHE A 177 3.44 -15.49 19.67
CA PHE A 177 3.79 -14.62 18.53
C PHE A 177 4.88 -15.27 17.66
N LEU A 178 5.73 -16.10 18.25
CA LEU A 178 6.73 -16.89 17.52
C LEU A 178 6.09 -17.79 16.45
N PHE A 179 4.92 -18.38 16.71
CA PHE A 179 4.21 -19.20 15.72
C PHE A 179 3.85 -18.37 14.47
N LEU A 180 3.31 -17.16 14.67
CA LEU A 180 3.00 -16.24 13.57
C LEU A 180 4.29 -15.80 12.85
N ALA A 181 5.34 -15.47 13.59
CA ALA A 181 6.63 -15.04 13.03
C ALA A 181 7.29 -16.16 12.20
N LEU A 182 7.25 -17.40 12.66
CA LEU A 182 7.78 -18.56 11.93
C LEU A 182 6.94 -18.86 10.67
N ALA A 183 5.62 -18.71 10.73
CA ALA A 183 4.77 -18.81 9.52
C ALA A 183 5.14 -17.73 8.48
N PHE A 184 5.41 -16.52 8.92
CA PHE A 184 5.91 -15.45 8.04
C PHE A 184 7.31 -15.75 7.47
N ASP A 185 8.19 -16.34 8.28
CA ASP A 185 9.53 -16.75 7.83
C ASP A 185 9.43 -17.87 6.78
N LEU A 186 8.52 -18.81 6.97
CA LEU A 186 8.22 -19.85 5.99
C LEU A 186 7.71 -19.25 4.67
N ILE A 187 6.78 -18.29 4.73
CA ILE A 187 6.24 -17.59 3.56
C ILE A 187 7.31 -16.74 2.86
N SER A 188 8.26 -16.15 3.59
CA SER A 188 9.30 -15.31 3.00
C SER A 188 10.18 -16.05 1.98
N ASN A 189 10.23 -17.37 2.08
CA ASN A 189 11.00 -18.26 1.21
C ASN A 189 10.15 -18.85 0.06
N GLU A 190 8.86 -18.42 -0.07
CA GLU A 190 7.95 -18.94 -1.08
C GLU A 190 7.63 -17.89 -2.15
N SER A 191 7.57 -18.32 -3.42
CA SER A 191 7.15 -17.48 -4.54
C SER A 191 5.75 -17.83 -5.07
N GLY A 192 5.26 -19.04 -4.79
CA GLY A 192 4.00 -19.57 -5.27
C GLY A 192 2.80 -19.04 -4.46
N ARG A 193 1.88 -18.31 -5.09
CA ARG A 193 0.69 -17.75 -4.40
C ARG A 193 -0.21 -18.81 -3.77
N ILE A 194 -0.33 -19.99 -4.38
CA ILE A 194 -1.15 -21.10 -3.85
C ILE A 194 -0.52 -21.59 -2.55
N VAL A 195 0.79 -21.87 -2.55
CA VAL A 195 1.51 -22.34 -1.35
C VAL A 195 1.44 -21.31 -0.22
N ILE A 196 1.58 -20.02 -0.52
CA ILE A 196 1.41 -18.94 0.46
C ILE A 196 0.00 -18.96 1.06
N THR A 197 -1.03 -19.15 0.23
CA THR A 197 -2.42 -19.23 0.70
C THR A 197 -2.64 -20.46 1.56
N ASP A 198 -2.06 -21.61 1.20
CA ASP A 198 -2.15 -22.86 1.96
C ASP A 198 -1.47 -22.71 3.34
N ILE A 199 -0.29 -22.07 3.41
CA ILE A 199 0.40 -21.79 4.68
C ILE A 199 -0.46 -20.90 5.57
N LEU A 200 -1.03 -19.82 5.04
CA LEU A 200 -1.92 -18.92 5.79
C LEU A 200 -3.20 -19.64 6.23
N CYS A 201 -3.80 -20.43 5.35
CA CYS A 201 -4.97 -21.22 5.67
C CYS A 201 -4.69 -22.18 6.84
N ASN A 202 -3.59 -22.94 6.78
CA ASN A 202 -3.22 -23.91 7.79
C ASN A 202 -2.83 -23.25 9.11
N MET A 203 -2.17 -22.07 9.05
CA MET A 203 -1.89 -21.23 10.21
C MET A 203 -3.19 -20.80 10.91
N LEU A 204 -4.16 -20.26 10.17
CA LEU A 204 -5.46 -19.84 10.72
C LEU A 204 -6.26 -21.03 11.26
N ARG A 205 -6.25 -22.20 10.58
CA ARG A 205 -6.86 -23.43 11.07
C ARG A 205 -6.29 -23.89 12.41
N THR A 206 -4.96 -23.77 12.59
CA THR A 206 -4.31 -24.10 13.86
C THR A 206 -4.82 -23.17 14.97
N VAL A 207 -4.96 -21.87 14.70
CA VAL A 207 -5.52 -20.91 15.67
C VAL A 207 -6.99 -21.21 15.98
N ILE A 208 -7.81 -21.50 14.97
CA ILE A 208 -9.23 -21.87 15.15
C ILE A 208 -9.37 -23.12 16.03
N ALA A 209 -8.53 -24.14 15.82
CA ALA A 209 -8.59 -25.41 16.55
C ALA A 209 -8.07 -25.31 17.99
N THR A 210 -7.19 -24.35 18.29
CA THR A 210 -6.54 -24.24 19.62
C THR A 210 -7.08 -23.08 20.44
N THR A 211 -7.16 -21.88 19.88
CA THR A 211 -7.47 -20.63 20.60
C THR A 211 -8.23 -19.67 19.67
N PRO A 212 -9.51 -19.97 19.34
CA PRO A 212 -10.30 -19.16 18.41
C PRO A 212 -10.47 -17.70 18.85
N GLU A 213 -10.34 -17.38 20.15
CA GLU A 213 -10.40 -16.03 20.69
C GLU A 213 -9.24 -15.13 20.19
N ASP A 214 -8.10 -15.73 19.82
CA ASP A 214 -6.94 -15.02 19.28
C ASP A 214 -7.01 -14.80 17.77
N LEU A 215 -8.06 -15.33 17.09
CA LEU A 215 -8.17 -15.31 15.63
C LEU A 215 -8.28 -13.88 15.09
N VAL A 216 -9.04 -13.00 15.73
CA VAL A 216 -9.17 -11.58 15.33
C VAL A 216 -7.80 -10.90 15.29
N ALA A 217 -7.03 -11.01 16.37
CA ALA A 217 -5.69 -10.43 16.47
C ALA A 217 -4.73 -11.03 15.44
N THR A 218 -4.82 -12.35 15.21
CA THR A 218 -4.01 -13.06 14.21
C THR A 218 -4.30 -12.56 12.79
N VAL A 219 -5.57 -12.40 12.44
CA VAL A 219 -5.99 -11.90 11.12
C VAL A 219 -5.52 -10.47 10.89
N TYR A 220 -5.70 -9.57 11.88
CA TYR A 220 -5.21 -8.19 11.79
C TYR A 220 -3.69 -8.14 11.57
N LEU A 221 -2.90 -8.84 12.38
CA LEU A 221 -1.45 -8.85 12.23
C LEU A 221 -1.02 -9.50 10.90
N ALA A 222 -1.71 -10.54 10.44
CA ALA A 222 -1.45 -11.14 9.13
C ALA A 222 -1.80 -10.19 7.98
N ALA A 223 -2.86 -9.40 8.10
CA ALA A 223 -3.22 -8.36 7.15
C ALA A 223 -2.32 -7.12 7.23
N ASN A 224 -1.47 -7.03 8.26
CA ASN A 224 -0.62 -5.89 8.57
C ASN A 224 -1.43 -4.62 8.92
N GLU A 225 -2.52 -4.82 9.62
CA GLU A 225 -3.46 -3.82 10.09
C GLU A 225 -3.62 -3.91 11.61
N ILE A 226 -4.14 -2.86 12.26
CA ILE A 226 -4.40 -2.83 13.71
C ILE A 226 -5.84 -2.44 14.05
N ALA A 227 -6.54 -1.89 13.07
CA ALA A 227 -7.95 -1.48 13.14
C ALA A 227 -8.49 -1.34 11.71
N PRO A 228 -9.81 -1.25 11.50
CA PRO A 228 -10.39 -0.87 10.22
C PRO A 228 -9.90 0.50 9.76
N ALA A 229 -9.63 0.65 8.45
CA ALA A 229 -9.06 1.89 7.89
C ALA A 229 -9.91 3.15 8.20
N HIS A 230 -11.23 3.01 8.24
CA HIS A 230 -12.16 4.11 8.51
C HIS A 230 -12.16 4.60 9.96
N GLU A 231 -11.62 3.85 10.90
CA GLU A 231 -11.42 4.33 12.28
C GLU A 231 -10.25 5.32 12.39
N GLY A 232 -9.36 5.34 11.38
CA GLY A 232 -8.20 6.24 11.35
C GLY A 232 -7.16 5.95 12.44
N VAL A 233 -7.15 4.72 12.96
CA VAL A 233 -6.22 4.28 13.99
C VAL A 233 -4.89 3.88 13.36
N GLU A 234 -3.90 4.73 13.51
CA GLU A 234 -2.55 4.53 12.99
C GLU A 234 -1.52 4.48 14.13
N LEU A 235 -0.46 3.69 13.97
CA LEU A 235 0.66 3.67 14.93
C LEU A 235 1.30 5.06 15.10
N GLY A 236 1.34 5.86 14.02
CA GLY A 236 1.91 7.20 14.04
C GLY A 236 3.37 7.21 14.54
N ILE A 237 4.19 6.27 14.03
CA ILE A 237 5.58 6.08 14.43
C ILE A 237 6.49 6.40 13.25
N GLY A 238 7.42 7.33 13.44
CA GLY A 238 8.47 7.59 12.46
C GLY A 238 9.62 6.59 12.54
N GLU A 239 10.33 6.39 11.43
CA GLU A 239 11.49 5.48 11.33
C GLU A 239 12.56 5.78 12.39
N GLY A 240 12.81 7.06 12.70
CA GLY A 240 13.75 7.47 13.73
C GLY A 240 13.38 6.96 15.13
N THR A 241 12.08 6.88 15.46
CA THR A 241 11.63 6.33 16.75
C THR A 241 11.83 4.82 16.82
N ILE A 242 11.65 4.11 15.71
CA ILE A 242 11.91 2.66 15.61
C ILE A 242 13.42 2.39 15.76
N ILE A 243 14.27 3.20 15.09
CA ILE A 243 15.74 3.10 15.22
C ILE A 243 16.16 3.26 16.69
N LYS A 244 15.64 4.26 17.39
CA LYS A 244 15.91 4.47 18.84
C LYS A 244 15.46 3.27 19.68
N ALA A 245 14.27 2.75 19.41
CA ALA A 245 13.77 1.58 20.14
C ALA A 245 14.65 0.33 19.92
N ILE A 246 15.11 0.09 18.68
CA ILE A 246 16.04 -1.01 18.35
C ILE A 246 17.39 -0.82 19.06
N SER A 247 17.94 0.40 19.00
CA SER A 247 19.24 0.74 19.63
C SER A 247 19.20 0.47 21.13
N GLU A 248 18.19 0.97 21.81
CA GLU A 248 18.02 0.78 23.26
C GLU A 248 17.67 -0.66 23.67
N ALA A 249 16.87 -1.37 22.83
CA ALA A 249 16.48 -2.75 23.13
C ALA A 249 17.64 -3.73 23.05
N PHE A 250 18.57 -3.50 22.12
CA PHE A 250 19.66 -4.42 21.83
C PHE A 250 21.06 -3.87 22.16
N GLY A 251 21.15 -2.72 22.83
CA GLY A 251 22.41 -2.14 23.26
C GLY A 251 23.33 -1.74 22.10
N ARG A 252 22.76 -1.21 20.99
CA ARG A 252 23.50 -0.70 19.84
C ARG A 252 23.42 0.82 19.79
N THR A 253 24.37 1.46 19.09
CA THR A 253 24.29 2.91 18.83
C THR A 253 23.30 3.18 17.69
N GLU A 254 22.62 4.33 17.71
CA GLU A 254 21.70 4.72 16.63
C GLU A 254 22.39 4.76 15.27
N ASP A 255 23.65 5.25 15.23
CA ASP A 255 24.41 5.37 13.98
C ASP A 255 24.78 4.01 13.41
N HIS A 256 25.06 3.03 14.26
CA HIS A 256 25.25 1.65 13.81
C HIS A 256 23.96 1.08 13.18
N VAL A 257 22.80 1.30 13.82
CA VAL A 257 21.51 0.85 13.29
C VAL A 257 21.18 1.57 11.98
N LYS A 258 21.43 2.89 11.86
CA LYS A 258 21.23 3.67 10.62
C LYS A 258 22.11 3.16 9.50
N LYS A 259 23.42 2.93 9.78
CA LYS A 259 24.37 2.40 8.79
C LYS A 259 23.92 1.04 8.27
N GLN A 260 23.58 0.12 9.17
CA GLN A 260 23.08 -1.20 8.78
C GLN A 260 21.75 -1.10 8.01
N ASN A 261 20.85 -0.16 8.36
CA ASN A 261 19.61 0.06 7.60
C ASN A 261 19.88 0.55 6.18
N THR A 262 20.88 1.40 5.98
CA THR A 262 21.32 1.84 4.64
C THR A 262 21.87 0.66 3.83
N GLU A 263 22.67 -0.21 4.45
CA GLU A 263 23.28 -1.39 3.81
C GLU A 263 22.24 -2.47 3.46
N LEU A 264 21.32 -2.77 4.38
CA LEU A 264 20.36 -3.88 4.26
C LEU A 264 18.99 -3.45 3.67
N GLY A 265 18.66 -2.14 3.70
CA GLY A 265 17.36 -1.62 3.22
C GLY A 265 16.15 -2.10 4.03
N ASP A 266 16.35 -2.71 5.22
CA ASP A 266 15.28 -3.31 6.03
C ASP A 266 15.61 -3.29 7.52
N LEU A 267 14.93 -2.42 8.28
CA LEU A 267 15.09 -2.35 9.75
C LEU A 267 14.73 -3.65 10.46
N GLY A 268 13.88 -4.49 9.89
CA GLY A 268 13.56 -5.79 10.46
C GLY A 268 14.77 -6.73 10.44
N LEU A 269 15.53 -6.76 9.33
CA LEU A 269 16.78 -7.50 9.24
C LEU A 269 17.83 -6.93 10.21
N VAL A 270 17.89 -5.60 10.33
CA VAL A 270 18.79 -4.95 11.30
C VAL A 270 18.43 -5.35 12.73
N ALA A 271 17.15 -5.37 13.08
CA ALA A 271 16.67 -5.78 14.40
C ALA A 271 17.04 -7.25 14.71
N LYS A 272 16.81 -8.17 13.74
CA LYS A 272 17.21 -9.60 13.87
C LYS A 272 18.71 -9.74 14.05
N GLY A 273 19.53 -9.02 13.28
CA GLY A 273 20.99 -9.05 13.36
C GLY A 273 21.57 -8.34 14.58
N SER A 274 20.86 -7.35 15.12
CA SER A 274 21.30 -6.58 16.30
C SER A 274 21.00 -7.28 17.62
N ARG A 275 20.09 -8.27 17.62
CA ARG A 275 19.73 -9.01 18.83
C ARG A 275 20.95 -9.62 19.48
N SER A 276 21.19 -9.23 20.72
CA SER A 276 22.30 -9.74 21.51
C SER A 276 22.02 -11.19 21.94
N THR A 277 23.06 -12.03 21.91
CA THR A 277 23.05 -13.35 22.52
C THR A 277 23.28 -13.27 24.02
N GLN A 278 23.47 -12.07 24.59
CA GLN A 278 23.73 -11.84 25.98
C GLN A 278 22.62 -12.41 26.88
N THR A 279 22.98 -13.25 27.83
CA THR A 279 22.05 -13.87 28.78
C THR A 279 21.48 -12.78 29.70
N MET A 280 20.17 -12.54 29.62
CA MET A 280 19.50 -11.64 30.54
C MET A 280 19.31 -12.31 31.92
N MET A 281 19.51 -11.52 32.99
CA MET A 281 19.34 -12.00 34.38
C MET A 281 17.87 -12.43 34.64
N PHE A 282 16.92 -11.75 34.04
CA PHE A 282 15.50 -12.12 34.02
C PHE A 282 15.02 -12.24 32.55
N LYS A 283 14.61 -13.45 32.16
CA LYS A 283 14.02 -13.66 30.82
C LYS A 283 12.59 -13.14 30.83
N PRO A 284 12.22 -12.21 29.95
CA PRO A 284 10.83 -11.75 29.83
C PRO A 284 9.92 -12.92 29.42
N GLU A 285 8.61 -12.74 29.68
CA GLU A 285 7.62 -13.68 29.19
C GLU A 285 7.59 -13.71 27.66
N PRO A 286 7.37 -14.90 27.04
CA PRO A 286 7.21 -15.02 25.61
C PRO A 286 6.08 -14.13 25.12
N LEU A 287 6.28 -13.56 23.93
CA LEU A 287 5.25 -12.75 23.29
C LEU A 287 4.10 -13.63 22.80
N THR A 288 2.88 -13.16 22.99
CA THR A 288 1.67 -13.73 22.39
C THR A 288 1.14 -12.81 21.30
N VAL A 289 0.39 -13.35 20.35
CA VAL A 289 -0.23 -12.58 19.26
C VAL A 289 -1.08 -11.43 19.82
N VAL A 290 -1.92 -11.72 20.82
CA VAL A 290 -2.78 -10.71 21.44
C VAL A 290 -1.96 -9.65 22.18
N LYS A 291 -0.89 -10.03 22.89
CA LYS A 291 -0.01 -9.06 23.58
C LYS A 291 0.62 -8.07 22.60
N VAL A 292 1.08 -8.54 21.45
CA VAL A 292 1.64 -7.68 20.38
C VAL A 292 0.55 -6.77 19.82
N PHE A 293 -0.61 -7.33 19.47
CA PHE A 293 -1.75 -6.61 18.91
C PHE A 293 -2.26 -5.52 19.84
N ASP A 294 -2.51 -5.84 21.11
CA ASP A 294 -2.98 -4.89 22.12
C ASP A 294 -1.96 -3.79 22.38
N THR A 295 -0.66 -4.15 22.41
CA THR A 295 0.39 -3.14 22.56
C THR A 295 0.42 -2.19 21.36
N PHE A 296 0.19 -2.66 20.13
CA PHE A 296 0.09 -1.81 18.95
C PHE A 296 -1.12 -0.87 19.03
N ARG A 297 -2.29 -1.36 19.46
CA ARG A 297 -3.48 -0.51 19.72
C ARG A 297 -3.21 0.51 20.83
N GLN A 298 -2.47 0.16 21.87
CA GLN A 298 -2.03 1.10 22.91
C GLN A 298 -1.06 2.16 22.35
N ILE A 299 -0.09 1.77 21.53
CA ILE A 299 0.83 2.70 20.84
C ILE A 299 0.05 3.70 20.00
N ALA A 300 -0.96 3.25 19.25
CA ALA A 300 -1.80 4.10 18.42
C ALA A 300 -2.59 5.15 19.25
N LYS A 301 -3.02 4.79 20.45
CA LYS A 301 -3.77 5.69 21.36
C LYS A 301 -2.89 6.72 22.06
N GLU A 302 -1.58 6.53 22.11
CA GLU A 302 -0.68 7.49 22.77
C GLU A 302 -0.65 8.83 22.04
N SER A 303 -1.01 9.89 22.73
CA SER A 303 -1.07 11.26 22.23
C SER A 303 -0.46 12.25 23.22
N GLY A 304 -0.24 13.51 22.80
CA GLY A 304 0.32 14.58 23.63
C GLY A 304 1.85 14.66 23.62
N LYS A 305 2.41 15.54 24.45
CA LYS A 305 3.81 15.98 24.42
C LYS A 305 4.81 14.83 24.57
N ASP A 306 4.52 13.82 25.41
CA ASP A 306 5.44 12.71 25.71
C ASP A 306 5.08 11.42 24.93
N SER A 307 4.20 11.52 23.95
CA SER A 307 3.70 10.36 23.20
C SER A 307 4.80 9.56 22.51
N ASN A 308 5.79 10.24 21.92
CA ASN A 308 6.91 9.57 21.24
C ASN A 308 7.76 8.73 22.17
N GLU A 309 8.03 9.22 23.39
CA GLU A 309 8.79 8.48 24.39
C GLU A 309 8.00 7.29 24.92
N LYS A 310 6.71 7.44 25.20
CA LYS A 310 5.82 6.34 25.59
C LYS A 310 5.74 5.27 24.50
N LYS A 311 5.55 5.69 23.24
CA LYS A 311 5.55 4.79 22.07
C LYS A 311 6.87 4.03 21.98
N LYS A 312 8.01 4.74 22.08
CA LYS A 312 9.35 4.12 22.05
C LYS A 312 9.53 3.08 23.16
N ASN A 313 9.13 3.41 24.40
CA ASN A 313 9.27 2.50 25.54
C ASN A 313 8.39 1.24 25.39
N ARG A 314 7.16 1.35 24.84
CA ARG A 314 6.32 0.17 24.52
C ARG A 314 6.98 -0.71 23.44
N MET A 315 7.51 -0.11 22.38
CA MET A 315 8.23 -0.85 21.33
C MET A 315 9.46 -1.54 21.88
N LYS A 316 10.25 -0.84 22.69
CA LYS A 316 11.44 -1.40 23.36
C LYS A 316 11.08 -2.61 24.22
N ALA A 317 9.99 -2.54 25.01
CA ALA A 317 9.54 -3.65 25.84
C ALA A 317 9.18 -4.90 25.01
N LEU A 318 8.50 -4.71 23.86
CA LEU A 318 8.23 -5.81 22.92
C LEU A 318 9.54 -6.37 22.33
N LEU A 319 10.45 -5.52 21.84
CA LEU A 319 11.71 -5.94 21.21
C LEU A 319 12.59 -6.73 22.16
N VAL A 320 12.67 -6.31 23.43
CA VAL A 320 13.44 -7.03 24.47
C VAL A 320 12.87 -8.44 24.70
N ALA A 321 11.56 -8.61 24.60
CA ALA A 321 10.91 -9.91 24.82
C ALA A 321 10.98 -10.85 23.60
N THR A 322 11.41 -10.37 22.42
CA THR A 322 11.48 -11.18 21.20
C THR A 322 12.48 -12.31 21.26
N THR A 323 12.20 -13.38 20.53
CA THR A 323 13.07 -14.53 20.32
C THR A 323 13.23 -14.82 18.83
N ASP A 324 14.24 -15.55 18.42
CA ASP A 324 14.48 -16.07 17.09
C ASP A 324 14.23 -15.06 15.93
N CYS A 325 13.21 -15.28 15.09
CA CYS A 325 12.82 -14.41 13.96
C CYS A 325 11.82 -13.32 14.34
N GLU A 326 11.31 -13.32 15.58
CA GLU A 326 10.32 -12.32 16.03
C GLU A 326 10.79 -10.87 15.87
N PRO A 327 12.07 -10.47 16.14
CA PRO A 327 12.51 -9.08 15.97
C PRO A 327 12.31 -8.58 14.53
N LEU A 328 12.53 -9.47 13.53
CA LEU A 328 12.34 -9.16 12.12
C LEU A 328 10.90 -8.78 11.82
N TYR A 329 9.96 -9.65 12.17
CA TYR A 329 8.55 -9.45 11.81
C TYR A 329 7.87 -8.43 12.69
N LEU A 330 8.21 -8.35 13.98
CA LEU A 330 7.74 -7.29 14.86
C LEU A 330 8.11 -5.90 14.33
N THR A 331 9.36 -5.71 13.90
CA THR A 331 9.82 -4.42 13.34
C THR A 331 9.14 -4.11 12.01
N ARG A 332 8.92 -5.10 11.14
CA ARG A 332 8.20 -4.93 9.88
C ARG A 332 6.72 -4.56 10.10
N LEU A 333 6.06 -5.16 11.10
CA LEU A 333 4.71 -4.80 11.53
C LEU A 333 4.64 -3.37 12.07
N LEU A 334 5.61 -2.94 12.89
CA LEU A 334 5.71 -1.56 13.39
C LEU A 334 5.91 -0.54 12.26
N GLN A 335 6.55 -0.92 11.16
CA GLN A 335 6.68 -0.10 9.95
C GLN A 335 5.46 -0.16 9.03
N ALA A 336 4.44 -0.97 9.33
CA ALA A 336 3.33 -1.32 8.45
C ALA A 336 3.80 -1.87 7.08
N LYS A 337 4.90 -2.67 7.06
CA LYS A 337 5.55 -3.19 5.84
C LYS A 337 6.05 -4.62 6.04
N LEU A 338 5.18 -5.62 6.01
CA LEU A 338 5.57 -7.04 6.17
C LEU A 338 6.53 -7.57 5.10
N ARG A 339 6.45 -7.06 3.86
CA ARG A 339 7.34 -7.43 2.73
C ARG A 339 7.34 -8.94 2.40
N LEU A 340 6.19 -9.59 2.51
CA LEU A 340 6.04 -11.05 2.29
C LEU A 340 5.45 -11.43 0.92
N GLY A 341 5.18 -10.44 0.04
CA GLY A 341 4.69 -10.70 -1.31
C GLY A 341 3.21 -11.08 -1.41
N PHE A 342 2.47 -11.06 -0.31
CA PHE A 342 1.02 -11.21 -0.30
C PHE A 342 0.32 -9.94 0.24
N SER A 343 -1.00 -9.88 0.09
CA SER A 343 -1.84 -8.75 0.52
C SER A 343 -2.97 -9.22 1.42
N GLY A 344 -3.71 -8.30 2.04
CA GLY A 344 -4.94 -8.60 2.80
C GLY A 344 -5.94 -9.48 2.03
N GLN A 345 -5.99 -9.36 0.69
CA GLN A 345 -6.83 -10.23 -0.14
C GLN A 345 -6.43 -11.72 -0.08
N THR A 346 -5.16 -12.02 0.15
CA THR A 346 -4.69 -13.39 0.35
C THR A 346 -5.05 -13.90 1.74
N VAL A 347 -4.98 -13.03 2.75
CA VAL A 347 -5.43 -13.36 4.13
C VAL A 347 -6.93 -13.65 4.15
N LEU A 348 -7.74 -12.83 3.48
CA LEU A 348 -9.20 -13.06 3.35
C LEU A 348 -9.51 -14.38 2.64
N ALA A 349 -8.76 -14.73 1.59
CA ALA A 349 -8.92 -16.03 0.93
C ALA A 349 -8.58 -17.18 1.87
N ALA A 350 -7.46 -17.09 2.56
CA ALA A 350 -7.02 -18.10 3.52
C ALA A 350 -7.99 -18.25 4.70
N LEU A 351 -8.56 -17.13 5.19
CA LEU A 351 -9.57 -17.14 6.25
C LEU A 351 -10.84 -17.86 5.80
N GLY A 352 -11.34 -17.58 4.59
CA GLY A 352 -12.48 -18.28 4.02
C GLY A 352 -12.24 -19.78 3.87
N GLN A 353 -11.05 -20.17 3.36
CA GLN A 353 -10.67 -21.56 3.22
C GLN A 353 -10.53 -22.26 4.59
N ALA A 354 -9.92 -21.59 5.57
CA ALA A 354 -9.77 -22.13 6.92
C ALA A 354 -11.12 -22.44 7.59
N ALA A 355 -12.10 -21.58 7.36
CA ALA A 355 -13.44 -21.73 7.93
C ALA A 355 -14.21 -22.97 7.39
N VAL A 356 -13.89 -23.44 6.18
CA VAL A 356 -14.50 -24.67 5.62
C VAL A 356 -14.14 -25.91 6.43
N TYR A 357 -13.01 -25.88 7.14
CA TYR A 357 -12.55 -27.00 7.98
C TYR A 357 -13.00 -26.90 9.45
N ASN A 358 -13.82 -25.92 9.81
CA ASN A 358 -14.44 -25.86 11.13
C ASN A 358 -15.58 -26.90 11.16
N GLU A 359 -15.42 -27.94 11.96
CA GLU A 359 -16.29 -29.13 11.99
C GLU A 359 -17.76 -28.77 12.23
N GLU A 360 -18.02 -27.75 13.04
CA GLU A 360 -19.38 -27.34 13.42
C GLU A 360 -20.15 -26.69 12.25
N HIS A 361 -19.45 -26.04 11.31
CA HIS A 361 -20.03 -25.20 10.25
C HIS A 361 -19.49 -25.49 8.85
N SER A 362 -18.87 -26.67 8.64
CA SER A 362 -18.14 -27.03 7.41
C SER A 362 -19.01 -27.40 6.21
N LYS A 363 -20.30 -27.71 6.41
CA LYS A 363 -21.17 -28.24 5.35
C LYS A 363 -21.50 -27.18 4.30
N PRO A 364 -20.96 -27.30 3.06
CA PRO A 364 -21.28 -26.35 2.00
C PRO A 364 -22.73 -26.55 1.51
N PRO A 365 -23.33 -25.53 0.89
CA PRO A 365 -24.61 -25.66 0.20
C PRO A 365 -24.58 -26.76 -0.86
N PRO A 366 -25.71 -27.42 -1.12
CA PRO A 366 -25.80 -28.39 -2.18
C PRO A 366 -25.38 -27.78 -3.54
N ASN A 367 -24.69 -28.60 -4.36
CA ASN A 367 -24.13 -28.19 -5.67
C ASN A 367 -22.88 -27.26 -5.64
N THR A 368 -22.22 -27.04 -4.51
CA THR A 368 -20.95 -26.29 -4.46
C THR A 368 -19.83 -27.15 -5.07
N LYS A 369 -19.31 -26.74 -6.25
CA LYS A 369 -18.26 -27.47 -6.97
C LYS A 369 -16.88 -27.37 -6.31
N SER A 370 -16.56 -26.21 -5.77
CA SER A 370 -15.26 -25.91 -5.15
C SER A 370 -15.47 -25.15 -3.84
N PRO A 371 -15.69 -25.85 -2.71
CA PRO A 371 -16.00 -25.23 -1.42
C PRO A 371 -14.96 -24.20 -0.97
N LEU A 372 -13.66 -24.48 -1.14
CA LEU A 372 -12.58 -23.59 -0.72
C LEU A 372 -12.55 -22.28 -1.52
N GLU A 373 -12.78 -22.36 -2.84
CA GLU A 373 -12.80 -21.15 -3.69
C GLU A 373 -14.04 -20.30 -3.43
N GLU A 374 -15.20 -20.94 -3.26
CA GLU A 374 -16.45 -20.22 -2.97
C GLU A 374 -16.40 -19.57 -1.58
N ALA A 375 -15.88 -20.26 -0.56
CA ALA A 375 -15.68 -19.70 0.77
C ALA A 375 -14.72 -18.48 0.73
N ALA A 376 -13.60 -18.59 0.00
CA ALA A 376 -12.68 -17.49 -0.21
C ALA A 376 -13.36 -16.30 -0.91
N LYS A 377 -14.22 -16.54 -1.87
CA LYS A 377 -14.99 -15.51 -2.58
C LYS A 377 -16.02 -14.86 -1.67
N ILE A 378 -16.75 -15.62 -0.86
CA ILE A 378 -17.73 -15.10 0.11
C ILE A 378 -17.06 -14.15 1.10
N VAL A 379 -15.96 -14.56 1.76
CA VAL A 379 -15.26 -13.70 2.74
C VAL A 379 -14.75 -12.42 2.08
N LYS A 380 -14.20 -12.50 0.87
CA LYS A 380 -13.76 -11.31 0.12
C LYS A 380 -14.93 -10.40 -0.21
N GLN A 381 -16.06 -10.92 -0.66
CA GLN A 381 -17.25 -10.15 -0.99
C GLN A 381 -17.83 -9.45 0.24
N VAL A 382 -17.96 -10.16 1.35
CA VAL A 382 -18.43 -9.60 2.61
C VAL A 382 -17.49 -8.49 3.08
N PHE A 383 -16.19 -8.70 3.03
CA PHE A 383 -15.21 -7.68 3.42
C PHE A 383 -15.25 -6.42 2.52
N THR A 384 -15.69 -6.52 1.25
CA THR A 384 -15.82 -5.31 0.39
C THR A 384 -16.97 -4.41 0.82
N VAL A 385 -17.96 -4.96 1.51
CA VAL A 385 -19.15 -4.23 1.97
C VAL A 385 -19.02 -3.85 3.44
N LEU A 386 -18.35 -4.68 4.24
CA LEU A 386 -18.13 -4.48 5.67
C LEU A 386 -16.66 -4.80 6.01
N PRO A 387 -15.71 -3.87 5.83
CA PRO A 387 -14.27 -4.12 6.05
C PRO A 387 -13.90 -4.05 7.54
N VAL A 388 -14.49 -4.91 8.37
CA VAL A 388 -14.33 -4.94 9.83
C VAL A 388 -14.09 -6.37 10.31
N TYR A 389 -12.85 -6.74 10.60
CA TYR A 389 -12.52 -8.09 11.07
C TYR A 389 -13.15 -8.40 12.45
N ASP A 390 -13.32 -7.39 13.32
CA ASP A 390 -13.97 -7.54 14.63
C ASP A 390 -15.44 -8.01 14.51
N ILE A 391 -16.09 -7.83 13.36
CA ILE A 391 -17.44 -8.32 13.07
C ILE A 391 -17.40 -9.63 12.28
N ILE A 392 -16.59 -9.68 11.22
CA ILE A 392 -16.55 -10.83 10.29
C ILE A 392 -16.03 -12.09 10.98
N VAL A 393 -14.94 -11.98 11.76
CA VAL A 393 -14.30 -13.17 12.36
C VAL A 393 -15.20 -13.83 13.41
N PRO A 394 -15.83 -13.12 14.36
CA PRO A 394 -16.79 -13.75 15.27
C PRO A 394 -18.00 -14.33 14.54
N ALA A 395 -18.57 -13.65 13.55
CA ALA A 395 -19.69 -14.16 12.76
C ALA A 395 -19.30 -15.43 11.99
N LEU A 396 -18.07 -15.53 11.51
CA LEU A 396 -17.52 -16.69 10.84
C LEU A 396 -17.36 -17.88 11.82
N LEU A 397 -16.92 -17.65 13.04
CA LEU A 397 -16.74 -18.69 14.05
C LEU A 397 -18.10 -19.23 14.55
N THR A 398 -19.10 -18.36 14.70
CA THR A 398 -20.43 -18.76 15.25
C THR A 398 -21.40 -19.27 14.19
N GLY A 399 -21.37 -18.71 12.98
CA GLY A 399 -22.36 -19.03 11.93
C GLY A 399 -21.79 -19.72 10.70
N GLY A 400 -20.47 -19.83 10.61
CA GLY A 400 -19.75 -20.37 9.47
C GLY A 400 -19.75 -19.47 8.24
N VAL A 401 -18.87 -19.78 7.28
CA VAL A 401 -18.64 -18.96 6.09
C VAL A 401 -19.89 -18.83 5.19
N TRP A 402 -20.72 -19.85 5.14
CA TRP A 402 -21.91 -19.91 4.27
C TRP A 402 -23.04 -18.97 4.72
N ASN A 403 -23.07 -18.59 5.99
CA ASN A 403 -24.03 -17.65 6.55
C ASN A 403 -23.54 -16.20 6.61
N LEU A 404 -22.25 -15.95 6.38
CA LEU A 404 -21.68 -14.59 6.42
C LEU A 404 -22.45 -13.55 5.58
N PRO A 405 -22.91 -13.85 4.34
CA PRO A 405 -23.66 -12.89 3.55
C PRO A 405 -25.01 -12.47 4.15
N LYS A 406 -25.54 -13.28 5.09
CA LYS A 406 -26.79 -12.98 5.79
C LYS A 406 -26.56 -12.21 7.09
N THR A 407 -25.42 -12.43 7.76
CA THR A 407 -25.10 -11.85 9.07
C THR A 407 -24.26 -10.59 8.97
N CYS A 408 -23.39 -10.49 7.97
CA CYS A 408 -22.48 -9.37 7.76
C CYS A 408 -22.96 -8.54 6.58
N ASN A 409 -23.87 -7.63 6.86
CA ASN A 409 -24.49 -6.77 5.86
C ASN A 409 -23.86 -5.37 5.86
N PHE A 410 -24.18 -4.63 4.81
CA PHE A 410 -23.95 -3.22 4.68
C PHE A 410 -24.37 -2.44 5.94
N THR A 411 -23.51 -1.55 6.40
CA THR A 411 -23.76 -0.72 7.59
C THR A 411 -23.47 0.73 7.26
N LEU A 412 -24.44 1.61 7.49
CA LEU A 412 -24.26 3.05 7.34
C LEU A 412 -23.17 3.53 8.32
N GLY A 413 -22.26 4.38 7.86
CA GLY A 413 -21.09 4.79 8.65
C GLY A 413 -19.86 3.91 8.45
N VAL A 414 -19.99 2.75 7.77
CA VAL A 414 -18.85 1.91 7.36
C VAL A 414 -18.66 2.01 5.84
N PRO A 415 -17.51 2.46 5.34
CA PRO A 415 -17.32 2.68 3.90
C PRO A 415 -17.30 1.39 3.10
N ILE A 416 -17.98 1.41 1.94
CA ILE A 416 -18.01 0.32 0.98
C ILE A 416 -16.77 0.41 0.09
N GLY A 417 -16.16 -0.71 -0.25
CA GLY A 417 -15.07 -0.72 -1.22
C GLY A 417 -15.47 -0.09 -2.56
N PRO A 418 -14.74 0.92 -3.07
CA PRO A 418 -15.16 1.65 -4.27
C PRO A 418 -15.06 0.79 -5.52
N MET A 419 -16.10 0.84 -6.39
CA MET A 419 -16.05 0.25 -7.72
C MET A 419 -14.99 0.96 -8.58
N LEU A 420 -14.24 0.20 -9.38
CA LEU A 420 -13.09 0.69 -10.13
C LEU A 420 -13.28 0.46 -11.64
N ALA A 421 -12.82 1.43 -12.45
CA ALA A 421 -12.84 1.33 -13.90
C ALA A 421 -11.63 0.59 -14.47
N LYS A 422 -11.82 -0.16 -15.58
CA LYS A 422 -10.73 -0.71 -16.41
C LYS A 422 -10.22 0.34 -17.40
N PRO A 423 -8.91 0.38 -17.69
CA PRO A 423 -8.40 1.25 -18.75
C PRO A 423 -8.86 0.77 -20.13
N THR A 424 -9.10 1.72 -21.04
CA THR A 424 -9.29 1.48 -22.49
C THR A 424 -8.39 2.40 -23.29
N LYS A 425 -8.05 1.99 -24.52
CA LYS A 425 -7.07 2.70 -25.37
C LYS A 425 -7.69 3.73 -26.30
N GLY A 426 -9.02 3.68 -26.53
CA GLY A 426 -9.69 4.60 -27.45
C GLY A 426 -11.18 4.39 -27.52
N VAL A 427 -11.89 5.32 -28.20
CA VAL A 427 -13.37 5.30 -28.35
C VAL A 427 -13.85 4.06 -29.09
N ALA A 428 -13.12 3.61 -30.13
CA ALA A 428 -13.46 2.41 -30.89
C ALA A 428 -13.50 1.15 -30.01
N GLU A 429 -12.59 1.00 -29.06
CA GLU A 429 -12.60 -0.12 -28.10
C GLU A 429 -13.83 -0.09 -27.19
N ILE A 430 -14.31 1.10 -26.82
CA ILE A 430 -15.51 1.30 -26.00
C ILE A 430 -16.74 0.79 -26.77
N LEU A 431 -16.92 1.22 -28.01
CA LEU A 431 -18.05 0.82 -28.84
C LEU A 431 -18.06 -0.69 -29.11
N ASN A 432 -16.91 -1.27 -29.44
CA ASN A 432 -16.78 -2.71 -29.63
C ASN A 432 -17.15 -3.50 -28.37
N LYS A 433 -16.86 -2.95 -27.19
CA LYS A 433 -17.10 -3.63 -25.91
C LYS A 433 -18.52 -3.49 -25.39
N PHE A 434 -19.17 -2.36 -25.69
CA PHE A 434 -20.53 -2.07 -25.27
C PHE A 434 -21.53 -2.11 -26.45
N GLN A 435 -21.20 -2.93 -27.45
CA GLN A 435 -22.10 -3.16 -28.57
C GLN A 435 -23.49 -3.56 -28.04
N ASP A 436 -24.54 -2.90 -28.51
CA ASP A 436 -25.94 -3.10 -28.10
C ASP A 436 -26.26 -2.81 -26.61
N ILE A 437 -25.32 -2.22 -25.86
CA ILE A 437 -25.51 -1.83 -24.45
C ILE A 437 -25.55 -0.30 -24.35
N VAL A 438 -26.58 0.24 -23.72
CA VAL A 438 -26.67 1.67 -23.43
C VAL A 438 -25.66 2.03 -22.35
N PHE A 439 -24.80 2.99 -22.63
CA PHE A 439 -23.78 3.49 -21.73
C PHE A 439 -23.76 5.01 -21.66
N THR A 440 -23.14 5.56 -20.63
CA THR A 440 -22.92 6.99 -20.44
C THR A 440 -21.43 7.27 -20.29
N CYS A 441 -20.98 8.38 -20.87
CA CYS A 441 -19.64 8.93 -20.68
C CYS A 441 -19.72 10.05 -19.65
N GLU A 442 -18.91 10.03 -18.60
CA GLU A 442 -18.86 11.06 -17.58
C GLU A 442 -17.45 11.67 -17.55
N TYR A 443 -17.34 12.95 -17.23
CA TYR A 443 -16.03 13.60 -17.03
C TYR A 443 -15.24 12.87 -15.92
N LYS A 444 -14.00 12.54 -16.20
CA LYS A 444 -13.08 12.02 -15.22
C LYS A 444 -12.35 13.16 -14.54
N TYR A 445 -12.95 13.65 -13.49
CA TYR A 445 -12.37 14.73 -12.69
C TYR A 445 -11.03 14.32 -12.08
N ASP A 446 -10.10 15.27 -11.97
CA ASP A 446 -8.79 15.11 -11.31
C ASP A 446 -8.87 15.66 -9.88
N GLY A 447 -9.34 14.84 -8.96
CA GLY A 447 -9.61 15.20 -7.58
C GLY A 447 -9.30 14.08 -6.59
N GLU A 448 -9.95 14.13 -5.44
CA GLU A 448 -9.97 13.05 -4.45
C GLU A 448 -11.36 12.42 -4.41
N ARG A 449 -11.44 11.14 -4.78
CA ARG A 449 -12.70 10.40 -4.63
C ARG A 449 -13.11 10.37 -3.16
N ALA A 450 -14.37 10.70 -2.92
CA ALA A 450 -14.95 10.67 -1.60
C ALA A 450 -16.24 9.85 -1.60
N GLN A 451 -16.38 9.01 -0.58
CA GLN A 451 -17.63 8.38 -0.24
C GLN A 451 -18.19 9.11 0.98
N ILE A 452 -19.36 9.74 0.82
CA ILE A 452 -19.95 10.60 1.85
C ILE A 452 -21.18 9.91 2.41
N HIS A 453 -21.16 9.68 3.70
CA HIS A 453 -22.26 9.12 4.48
C HIS A 453 -22.94 10.22 5.27
N PHE A 454 -24.24 10.31 5.17
CA PHE A 454 -25.08 11.12 6.05
C PHE A 454 -25.93 10.17 6.89
N LEU A 455 -25.76 10.23 8.20
CA LEU A 455 -26.40 9.33 9.16
C LEU A 455 -27.73 9.92 9.63
N GLU A 456 -28.61 9.09 10.16
CA GLU A 456 -29.94 9.51 10.65
C GLU A 456 -29.86 10.46 11.84
N ASP A 457 -28.76 10.45 12.62
CA ASP A 457 -28.48 11.39 13.71
C ASP A 457 -28.00 12.77 13.23
N GLY A 458 -27.90 12.98 11.91
CA GLY A 458 -27.45 14.22 11.29
C GLY A 458 -25.93 14.32 11.12
N THR A 459 -25.17 13.28 11.47
CA THR A 459 -23.72 13.24 11.34
C THR A 459 -23.28 12.97 9.91
N PHE A 460 -22.22 13.67 9.44
CA PHE A 460 -21.54 13.40 8.18
C PHE A 460 -20.24 12.66 8.45
N GLU A 461 -20.00 11.61 7.65
CA GLU A 461 -18.74 10.92 7.58
C GLU A 461 -18.24 10.89 6.13
N ILE A 462 -17.00 11.29 5.93
CA ILE A 462 -16.37 11.38 4.60
C ILE A 462 -15.18 10.44 4.56
N TYR A 463 -15.15 9.52 3.59
CA TYR A 463 -14.12 8.52 3.45
C TYR A 463 -13.39 8.67 2.12
N SER A 464 -12.07 8.45 2.14
CA SER A 464 -11.23 8.42 0.94
C SER A 464 -11.47 7.13 0.13
N ARG A 465 -10.88 7.07 -1.06
CA ARG A 465 -10.84 5.89 -1.91
C ARG A 465 -10.33 4.62 -1.19
N ASN A 466 -9.46 4.80 -0.19
CA ASN A 466 -8.87 3.71 0.59
C ASN A 466 -9.61 3.47 1.92
N ALA A 467 -10.83 3.97 2.05
CA ALA A 467 -11.65 3.91 3.27
C ALA A 467 -11.07 4.69 4.47
N GLU A 468 -10.12 5.62 4.27
CA GLU A 468 -9.57 6.46 5.33
C GLU A 468 -10.56 7.58 5.67
N ARG A 469 -10.71 7.91 6.95
CA ARG A 469 -11.63 8.94 7.41
C ARG A 469 -11.09 10.34 7.11
N ASN A 470 -11.74 11.05 6.19
CA ASN A 470 -11.41 12.41 5.75
C ASN A 470 -12.39 13.49 6.24
N THR A 471 -13.30 13.17 7.16
CA THR A 471 -14.31 14.12 7.67
C THR A 471 -13.65 15.41 8.21
N GLY A 472 -12.56 15.29 8.96
CA GLY A 472 -11.82 16.45 9.48
C GLY A 472 -11.01 17.25 8.44
N LYS A 473 -10.88 16.74 7.21
CA LYS A 473 -10.26 17.43 6.07
C LYS A 473 -11.27 18.32 5.33
N TYR A 474 -12.53 17.92 5.30
CA TYR A 474 -13.59 18.49 4.45
C TYR A 474 -14.82 18.97 5.24
N PRO A 475 -14.68 19.85 6.27
CA PRO A 475 -15.82 20.37 7.01
C PRO A 475 -16.76 21.22 6.14
N ASP A 476 -16.23 21.90 5.12
CA ASP A 476 -16.98 22.68 4.12
C ASP A 476 -17.86 21.82 3.20
N VAL A 477 -17.42 20.59 2.89
CA VAL A 477 -18.23 19.61 2.13
C VAL A 477 -19.46 19.20 2.95
N ALA A 478 -19.30 18.89 4.23
CA ALA A 478 -20.43 18.56 5.11
C ALA A 478 -21.44 19.71 5.21
N LEU A 479 -20.95 20.96 5.36
CA LEU A 479 -21.80 22.16 5.39
C LEU A 479 -22.57 22.39 4.08
N ALA A 480 -21.91 22.21 2.92
CA ALA A 480 -22.54 22.35 1.62
C ALA A 480 -23.68 21.34 1.45
N LEU A 481 -23.41 20.05 1.73
CA LEU A 481 -24.41 18.99 1.58
C LEU A 481 -25.58 19.12 2.58
N SER A 482 -25.34 19.61 3.80
CA SER A 482 -26.42 19.89 4.75
C SER A 482 -27.45 20.86 4.19
N ARG A 483 -27.01 21.84 3.40
CA ARG A 483 -27.82 22.87 2.78
C ARG A 483 -28.50 22.40 1.49
N LEU A 484 -27.81 21.57 0.69
CA LEU A 484 -28.20 21.22 -0.68
C LEU A 484 -28.97 19.90 -0.77
N LYS A 485 -28.99 19.10 0.29
CA LYS A 485 -29.88 17.94 0.34
C LYS A 485 -31.33 18.37 0.54
N LYS A 486 -32.27 17.73 -0.15
CA LYS A 486 -33.70 17.99 0.02
C LYS A 486 -34.20 17.55 1.40
N PRO A 487 -35.26 18.15 1.94
CA PRO A 487 -35.81 17.80 3.27
C PRO A 487 -36.27 16.35 3.40
N SER A 488 -36.62 15.67 2.31
CA SER A 488 -37.03 14.26 2.27
C SER A 488 -35.86 13.30 2.53
N VAL A 489 -34.61 13.77 2.43
CA VAL A 489 -33.39 12.96 2.59
C VAL A 489 -32.99 12.91 4.06
N LYS A 490 -33.15 11.73 4.67
CA LYS A 490 -32.82 11.45 6.07
C LYS A 490 -31.46 10.80 6.25
N SER A 491 -31.06 9.96 5.31
CA SER A 491 -29.75 9.28 5.33
C SER A 491 -29.34 8.90 3.92
N PHE A 492 -28.02 8.94 3.60
CA PHE A 492 -27.52 8.56 2.28
C PHE A 492 -26.06 8.11 2.30
N ILE A 493 -25.67 7.42 1.21
CA ILE A 493 -24.26 7.25 0.81
C ILE A 493 -24.11 7.73 -0.62
N LEU A 494 -23.24 8.71 -0.78
CA LEU A 494 -22.90 9.36 -2.03
C LEU A 494 -21.48 8.98 -2.45
N ASP A 495 -21.28 8.61 -3.71
CA ASP A 495 -19.96 8.41 -4.31
C ASP A 495 -19.67 9.59 -5.24
N CYS A 496 -18.59 10.32 -4.99
CA CYS A 496 -18.29 11.59 -5.68
C CYS A 496 -16.78 11.82 -5.81
N GLU A 497 -16.41 12.80 -6.62
CA GLU A 497 -15.06 13.35 -6.68
C GLU A 497 -15.05 14.74 -6.07
N VAL A 498 -14.14 15.03 -5.16
CA VAL A 498 -13.91 16.35 -4.57
C VAL A 498 -12.75 17.01 -5.29
N VAL A 499 -13.02 18.15 -5.92
CA VAL A 499 -12.08 18.83 -6.81
C VAL A 499 -11.78 20.23 -6.30
N ALA A 500 -10.54 20.69 -6.40
CA ALA A 500 -10.22 22.09 -6.12
C ALA A 500 -10.90 23.01 -7.14
N PHE A 501 -11.56 24.06 -6.67
CA PHE A 501 -12.39 24.92 -7.51
C PHE A 501 -12.22 26.41 -7.15
N ASP A 502 -11.96 27.21 -8.17
CA ASP A 502 -11.98 28.67 -8.09
C ASP A 502 -13.41 29.17 -8.36
N ARG A 503 -14.08 29.66 -7.31
CA ARG A 503 -15.48 30.11 -7.39
C ARG A 503 -15.64 31.44 -8.11
N GLU A 504 -14.62 32.30 -8.09
CA GLU A 504 -14.62 33.60 -8.76
C GLU A 504 -14.52 33.42 -10.28
N LYS A 505 -13.56 32.62 -10.71
CA LYS A 505 -13.31 32.28 -12.11
C LYS A 505 -14.20 31.14 -12.64
N LYS A 506 -14.98 30.51 -11.78
CA LYS A 506 -15.81 29.33 -12.09
C LYS A 506 -15.04 28.21 -12.78
N LYS A 507 -13.81 27.95 -12.33
CA LYS A 507 -12.86 27.05 -12.99
C LYS A 507 -12.37 25.96 -12.04
N ILE A 508 -12.22 24.72 -12.56
CA ILE A 508 -11.52 23.61 -11.90
C ILE A 508 -10.04 23.95 -11.81
N LEU A 509 -9.45 23.73 -10.64
CA LEU A 509 -8.03 23.91 -10.39
C LEU A 509 -7.31 22.56 -10.41
N PRO A 510 -6.03 22.50 -10.82
CA PRO A 510 -5.26 21.28 -10.83
C PRO A 510 -5.21 20.57 -9.47
N PHE A 511 -5.12 19.23 -9.48
CA PHE A 511 -5.05 18.40 -8.27
C PHE A 511 -3.94 18.82 -7.30
N GLN A 512 -2.82 19.34 -7.80
CA GLN A 512 -1.72 19.83 -6.98
C GLN A 512 -2.15 20.90 -5.98
N ILE A 513 -3.09 21.76 -6.38
CA ILE A 513 -3.69 22.79 -5.49
C ILE A 513 -4.49 22.09 -4.38
N LEU A 514 -5.32 21.08 -4.72
CA LEU A 514 -6.06 20.31 -3.72
C LEU A 514 -5.12 19.61 -2.72
N SER A 515 -3.98 19.11 -3.19
CA SER A 515 -3.00 18.41 -2.36
C SER A 515 -2.33 19.28 -1.30
N THR A 516 -2.36 20.61 -1.45
CA THR A 516 -1.83 21.57 -0.47
C THR A 516 -2.77 21.79 0.72
N ARG A 517 -4.01 21.33 0.62
CA ARG A 517 -5.00 21.48 1.69
C ARG A 517 -4.58 20.72 2.95
N ALA A 518 -4.77 21.34 4.11
CA ALA A 518 -4.47 20.70 5.40
C ALA A 518 -5.28 19.40 5.57
N ARG A 519 -4.64 18.37 6.13
CA ARG A 519 -5.21 17.01 6.15
C ARG A 519 -6.06 16.67 7.37
N LYS A 520 -5.86 17.36 8.49
CA LYS A 520 -6.53 17.04 9.77
C LYS A 520 -6.97 18.33 10.47
N ASN A 521 -8.11 18.29 11.14
CA ASN A 521 -8.63 19.37 12.01
C ASN A 521 -8.74 20.74 11.30
N VAL A 522 -9.28 20.73 10.09
CA VAL A 522 -9.41 21.95 9.28
C VAL A 522 -10.59 22.77 9.81
N ASN A 523 -10.33 24.04 10.20
CA ASN A 523 -11.42 24.98 10.49
C ASN A 523 -11.93 25.58 9.18
N VAL A 524 -13.24 25.77 9.08
CA VAL A 524 -13.88 26.32 7.88
C VAL A 524 -13.31 27.69 7.49
N ASN A 525 -13.03 28.52 8.50
CA ASN A 525 -12.50 29.88 8.27
C ASN A 525 -11.04 29.90 7.80
N ASP A 526 -10.29 28.81 7.96
CA ASP A 526 -8.88 28.72 7.59
C ASP A 526 -8.67 28.08 6.20
N ILE A 527 -9.78 27.77 5.50
CA ILE A 527 -9.74 27.10 4.20
C ILE A 527 -9.27 28.08 3.12
N LYS A 528 -8.08 27.84 2.58
CA LYS A 528 -7.51 28.60 1.47
C LYS A 528 -7.86 28.04 0.09
N VAL A 529 -8.13 26.72 0.01
CA VAL A 529 -8.43 26.03 -1.23
C VAL A 529 -9.91 25.61 -1.19
N GLY A 530 -10.76 26.31 -1.94
CA GLY A 530 -12.17 25.93 -2.12
C GLY A 530 -12.30 24.62 -2.89
N VAL A 531 -13.37 23.86 -2.62
CA VAL A 531 -13.66 22.62 -3.34
C VAL A 531 -15.09 22.61 -3.85
N CYS A 532 -15.31 21.91 -4.98
CA CYS A 532 -16.60 21.51 -5.52
C CYS A 532 -16.73 19.99 -5.48
N ILE A 533 -17.91 19.50 -5.16
CA ILE A 533 -18.26 18.08 -5.14
C ILE A 533 -18.90 17.76 -6.50
N PHE A 534 -18.36 16.80 -7.23
CA PHE A 534 -18.96 16.24 -8.43
C PHE A 534 -19.51 14.85 -8.13
N ALA A 535 -20.83 14.77 -7.92
CA ALA A 535 -21.54 13.55 -7.55
C ALA A 535 -21.86 12.69 -8.78
N PHE A 536 -21.53 11.40 -8.73
CA PHE A 536 -21.72 10.50 -9.87
C PHE A 536 -22.47 9.20 -9.53
N ASP A 537 -22.72 8.89 -8.26
CA ASP A 537 -23.45 7.68 -7.87
C ASP A 537 -24.09 7.82 -6.47
N MET A 538 -25.23 7.16 -6.28
CA MET A 538 -25.94 7.03 -5.01
C MET A 538 -26.03 5.56 -4.62
N LEU A 539 -25.44 5.19 -3.47
CA LEU A 539 -25.30 3.78 -3.06
C LEU A 539 -26.34 3.37 -2.00
N TYR A 540 -26.90 4.35 -1.31
CA TYR A 540 -27.90 4.16 -0.25
C TYR A 540 -28.71 5.42 -0.05
N LEU A 541 -30.02 5.27 0.19
CA LEU A 541 -30.94 6.38 0.45
C LEU A 541 -32.05 5.94 1.42
N ASN A 542 -32.21 6.66 2.54
CA ASN A 542 -33.34 6.52 3.50
C ASN A 542 -33.69 5.07 3.88
N GLY A 543 -32.72 4.25 4.22
CA GLY A 543 -32.94 2.85 4.60
C GLY A 543 -32.80 1.85 3.46
N GLN A 544 -32.80 2.31 2.20
CA GLN A 544 -32.72 1.45 1.02
C GLN A 544 -31.30 1.36 0.48
N GLN A 545 -30.76 0.14 0.33
CA GLN A 545 -29.52 -0.11 -0.41
C GLN A 545 -29.80 -0.06 -1.92
N LEU A 546 -28.99 0.70 -2.65
CA LEU A 546 -29.15 0.87 -4.10
C LEU A 546 -28.06 0.16 -4.92
N ILE A 547 -27.07 -0.48 -4.28
CA ILE A 547 -25.94 -1.11 -4.96
C ILE A 547 -26.33 -2.21 -5.96
N GLN A 548 -27.50 -2.83 -5.79
CA GLN A 548 -28.03 -3.85 -6.71
C GLN A 548 -28.91 -3.27 -7.81
N GLU A 549 -29.28 -1.99 -7.71
CA GLU A 549 -30.03 -1.30 -8.75
C GLU A 549 -29.12 -0.91 -9.92
N ASN A 550 -29.69 -0.77 -11.12
CA ASN A 550 -28.96 -0.25 -12.27
C ASN A 550 -28.59 1.22 -12.10
N LEU A 551 -27.54 1.67 -12.79
CA LEU A 551 -27.01 3.03 -12.66
C LEU A 551 -28.04 4.12 -12.98
N ASN A 552 -28.90 3.91 -13.96
CA ASN A 552 -29.97 4.88 -14.29
C ASN A 552 -30.89 5.15 -13.08
N ILE A 553 -31.30 4.11 -12.34
CA ILE A 553 -32.13 4.24 -11.13
C ILE A 553 -31.34 4.96 -10.02
N ARG A 554 -30.11 4.60 -9.82
CA ARG A 554 -29.25 5.23 -8.80
C ARG A 554 -29.02 6.72 -9.10
N ARG A 555 -28.85 7.09 -10.37
CA ARG A 555 -28.71 8.49 -10.81
C ARG A 555 -30.00 9.28 -10.67
N GLU A 556 -31.13 8.68 -11.00
CA GLU A 556 -32.44 9.28 -10.77
C GLU A 556 -32.64 9.64 -9.29
N LYS A 557 -32.36 8.68 -8.39
CA LYS A 557 -32.39 8.91 -6.94
C LYS A 557 -31.41 9.99 -6.49
N LEU A 558 -30.24 10.07 -7.12
CA LEU A 558 -29.26 11.13 -6.86
C LEU A 558 -29.85 12.51 -7.23
N TYR A 559 -30.39 12.68 -8.42
CA TYR A 559 -30.98 13.94 -8.91
C TYR A 559 -32.23 14.35 -8.15
N GLU A 560 -33.02 13.39 -7.71
CA GLU A 560 -34.21 13.65 -6.86
C GLU A 560 -33.80 14.10 -5.44
N SER A 561 -32.61 13.80 -4.97
CA SER A 561 -32.19 13.99 -3.57
C SER A 561 -31.47 15.30 -3.31
N PHE A 562 -30.88 15.92 -4.31
CA PHE A 562 -30.05 17.12 -4.15
C PHE A 562 -30.44 18.26 -5.10
N GLU A 563 -30.03 19.45 -4.72
CA GLU A 563 -30.03 20.65 -5.55
C GLU A 563 -28.59 21.02 -5.92
N GLU A 564 -28.36 21.42 -7.19
CA GLU A 564 -27.05 21.87 -7.61
C GLU A 564 -26.76 23.29 -7.15
N ASP A 565 -25.54 23.56 -6.72
CA ASP A 565 -25.00 24.89 -6.45
C ASP A 565 -23.60 24.98 -7.08
N PRO A 566 -23.47 25.67 -8.23
CA PRO A 566 -22.22 25.75 -8.96
C PRO A 566 -21.04 26.23 -8.09
N GLY A 567 -19.97 25.45 -8.08
CA GLY A 567 -18.77 25.69 -7.26
C GLY A 567 -18.82 25.13 -5.84
N TYR A 568 -19.93 24.49 -5.43
CA TYR A 568 -20.07 23.75 -4.19
C TYR A 568 -20.47 22.29 -4.41
N PHE A 569 -21.52 22.07 -5.20
CA PHE A 569 -22.02 20.74 -5.50
C PHE A 569 -22.65 20.73 -6.91
N GLN A 570 -22.22 19.78 -7.73
CA GLN A 570 -22.74 19.56 -9.06
C GLN A 570 -22.82 18.05 -9.34
N PHE A 571 -23.71 17.66 -10.21
CA PHE A 571 -23.71 16.31 -10.75
C PHE A 571 -22.56 16.15 -11.76
N ALA A 572 -22.01 14.95 -11.86
CA ALA A 572 -20.97 14.68 -12.85
C ALA A 572 -21.51 14.94 -14.27
N THR A 573 -20.82 15.78 -15.03
CA THR A 573 -21.17 16.09 -16.43
C THR A 573 -21.13 14.81 -17.25
N ALA A 574 -22.22 14.49 -17.93
CA ALA A 574 -22.41 13.22 -18.59
C ALA A 574 -23.00 13.36 -19.99
N LEU A 575 -22.60 12.49 -20.91
CA LEU A 575 -23.13 12.33 -22.26
C LEU A 575 -23.56 10.87 -22.46
N THR A 576 -24.75 10.65 -22.96
CA THR A 576 -25.22 9.33 -23.41
C THR A 576 -25.27 9.32 -24.92
N SER A 577 -24.32 8.73 -25.59
CA SER A 577 -24.20 8.65 -27.03
C SER A 577 -23.41 7.41 -27.45
N SER A 578 -23.68 6.88 -28.62
CA SER A 578 -22.94 5.85 -29.32
C SER A 578 -22.20 6.40 -30.55
N ASP A 579 -22.27 7.70 -30.80
CA ASP A 579 -21.57 8.36 -31.91
C ASP A 579 -20.12 8.64 -31.52
N ILE A 580 -19.17 8.22 -32.37
CA ILE A 580 -17.73 8.35 -32.15
C ILE A 580 -17.32 9.81 -32.07
N ASP A 581 -17.83 10.64 -32.95
CA ASP A 581 -17.42 12.04 -33.06
C ASP A 581 -17.95 12.86 -31.89
N GLU A 582 -19.18 12.56 -31.44
CA GLU A 582 -19.76 13.18 -30.24
C GLU A 582 -18.93 12.80 -28.97
N ILE A 583 -18.58 11.52 -28.82
CA ILE A 583 -17.77 11.06 -27.69
C ILE A 583 -16.38 11.68 -27.74
N GLN A 584 -15.77 11.80 -28.94
CA GLN A 584 -14.46 12.44 -29.11
C GLN A 584 -14.52 13.93 -28.73
N LYS A 585 -15.49 14.68 -29.22
CA LYS A 585 -15.70 16.09 -28.84
C LYS A 585 -15.93 16.24 -27.34
N PHE A 586 -16.69 15.32 -26.73
CA PHE A 586 -16.94 15.34 -25.29
C PHE A 586 -15.66 15.02 -24.48
N LEU A 587 -14.80 14.13 -25.00
CA LEU A 587 -13.47 13.86 -24.43
C LEU A 587 -12.59 15.11 -24.47
N ASP A 588 -12.50 15.78 -25.63
CA ASP A 588 -11.71 16.98 -25.80
C ASP A 588 -12.20 18.11 -24.87
N ALA A 589 -13.53 18.33 -24.81
CA ALA A 589 -14.13 19.28 -23.88
C ALA A 589 -13.81 18.94 -22.40
N SER A 590 -13.77 17.66 -22.02
CA SER A 590 -13.39 17.26 -20.66
C SER A 590 -11.95 17.65 -20.31
N VAL A 591 -11.04 17.53 -21.28
CA VAL A 591 -9.63 17.90 -21.12
C VAL A 591 -9.47 19.43 -21.04
N ASP A 592 -10.21 20.18 -21.85
CA ASP A 592 -10.17 21.65 -21.88
C ASP A 592 -10.62 22.28 -20.54
N VAL A 593 -11.53 21.64 -19.81
CA VAL A 593 -11.93 22.09 -18.46
C VAL A 593 -11.03 21.52 -17.33
N GLY A 594 -9.95 20.81 -17.66
CA GLY A 594 -8.96 20.31 -16.69
C GLY A 594 -9.27 18.93 -16.10
N CYS A 595 -10.09 18.11 -16.76
CA CYS A 595 -10.32 16.72 -16.37
C CYS A 595 -9.29 15.77 -17.01
N GLU A 596 -9.11 14.56 -16.42
CA GLU A 596 -8.16 13.55 -16.96
C GLU A 596 -8.65 12.83 -18.24
N GLY A 597 -9.91 13.00 -18.61
CA GLY A 597 -10.59 12.31 -19.70
C GLY A 597 -11.99 11.86 -19.31
N LEU A 598 -12.38 10.62 -19.63
CA LEU A 598 -13.75 10.12 -19.41
C LEU A 598 -13.79 8.83 -18.56
N ILE A 599 -14.89 8.67 -17.81
CA ILE A 599 -15.33 7.38 -17.25
C ILE A 599 -16.58 6.96 -18.03
N ILE A 600 -16.54 5.78 -18.62
CA ILE A 600 -17.65 5.21 -19.37
C ILE A 600 -18.30 4.13 -18.51
N LYS A 601 -19.61 4.19 -18.34
CA LYS A 601 -20.40 3.31 -17.48
C LYS A 601 -21.61 2.73 -18.22
N THR A 602 -21.87 1.42 -18.08
CA THR A 602 -23.15 0.83 -18.50
C THR A 602 -24.29 1.46 -17.69
N LEU A 603 -25.46 1.69 -18.31
CA LEU A 603 -26.53 2.48 -17.73
C LEU A 603 -27.71 1.63 -17.27
N ASN A 604 -28.22 0.73 -18.13
CA ASN A 604 -29.48 0.03 -17.92
C ASN A 604 -29.36 -1.49 -17.80
N SER A 605 -28.24 -2.09 -18.27
CA SER A 605 -28.01 -3.54 -18.28
C SER A 605 -26.67 -3.84 -17.64
N ASP A 606 -26.63 -4.84 -16.73
CA ASP A 606 -25.44 -5.20 -15.96
C ASP A 606 -24.78 -4.00 -15.25
N ALA A 607 -25.60 -2.97 -14.91
CA ALA A 607 -25.14 -1.69 -14.44
C ALA A 607 -25.17 -1.55 -12.91
N THR A 608 -25.14 -2.67 -12.18
CA THR A 608 -25.07 -2.70 -10.72
C THR A 608 -23.74 -2.17 -10.21
N TYR A 609 -23.72 -1.66 -8.98
CA TYR A 609 -22.46 -1.27 -8.32
C TYR A 609 -21.73 -2.50 -7.80
N GLU A 610 -20.49 -2.73 -8.26
CA GLU A 610 -19.68 -3.89 -7.89
C GLU A 610 -18.56 -3.47 -6.89
N PRO A 611 -18.78 -3.61 -5.56
CA PRO A 611 -17.84 -3.15 -4.54
C PRO A 611 -16.42 -3.72 -4.70
N ALA A 612 -15.41 -2.85 -4.58
CA ALA A 612 -13.97 -3.15 -4.69
C ALA A 612 -13.53 -3.83 -6.00
N LYS A 613 -14.43 -4.03 -6.97
CA LYS A 613 -14.14 -4.71 -8.22
C LYS A 613 -13.68 -3.72 -9.29
N ARG A 614 -12.64 -4.11 -10.03
CA ARG A 614 -12.28 -3.47 -11.31
C ARG A 614 -13.21 -4.06 -12.39
N SER A 615 -14.35 -3.40 -12.53
CA SER A 615 -15.46 -3.89 -13.36
C SER A 615 -15.18 -3.81 -14.86
N ASN A 616 -15.86 -4.67 -15.62
CA ASN A 616 -15.97 -4.55 -17.07
C ASN A 616 -17.00 -3.49 -17.49
N ASN A 617 -17.91 -3.14 -16.59
CA ASN A 617 -19.04 -2.23 -16.82
C ASN A 617 -18.62 -0.75 -16.61
N TRP A 618 -17.44 -0.52 -16.07
CA TRP A 618 -16.80 0.79 -15.98
C TRP A 618 -15.46 0.80 -16.72
N LEU A 619 -15.33 1.68 -17.70
CA LEU A 619 -14.09 1.92 -18.43
C LEU A 619 -13.59 3.33 -18.15
N LYS A 620 -12.28 3.53 -18.20
CA LYS A 620 -11.66 4.85 -18.15
C LYS A 620 -10.84 5.08 -19.42
N LEU A 621 -11.13 6.15 -20.10
CA LEU A 621 -10.38 6.70 -21.21
C LEU A 621 -9.64 7.93 -20.71
N LYS A 622 -8.33 7.94 -20.82
CA LYS A 622 -7.51 9.08 -20.45
C LYS A 622 -6.75 9.60 -21.64
N LYS A 623 -6.50 10.90 -21.66
CA LYS A 623 -5.68 11.55 -22.69
C LYS A 623 -4.30 10.84 -22.83
N ASP A 624 -3.66 10.47 -21.74
CA ASP A 624 -2.37 9.80 -21.68
C ASP A 624 -2.37 8.32 -22.17
N TYR A 625 -3.54 7.73 -22.48
CA TYR A 625 -3.63 6.39 -23.07
C TYR A 625 -3.73 6.41 -24.61
N MET A 626 -3.99 7.56 -25.18
CA MET A 626 -4.06 7.71 -26.64
C MET A 626 -2.64 7.86 -27.19
N ASP A 627 -2.24 6.97 -28.08
CA ASP A 627 -0.86 6.90 -28.65
C ASP A 627 -0.42 8.19 -29.39
N SER A 628 -1.32 9.14 -29.60
CA SER A 628 -1.10 10.37 -30.38
C SER A 628 -0.76 11.62 -29.56
N ILE A 629 -0.71 11.57 -28.23
CA ILE A 629 -0.52 12.78 -27.42
C ILE A 629 0.62 12.64 -26.44
N GLY A 630 1.63 13.47 -26.66
CA GLY A 630 2.74 13.76 -25.77
C GLY A 630 4.10 13.39 -26.33
N ASP A 631 4.88 14.41 -26.63
CA ASP A 631 6.30 14.26 -26.96
C ASP A 631 7.02 13.56 -25.80
N SER A 632 7.96 12.69 -26.16
CA SER A 632 8.90 12.14 -25.19
C SER A 632 10.00 13.16 -24.93
N MET A 633 10.58 13.09 -23.74
CA MET A 633 11.71 13.93 -23.34
C MET A 633 12.94 13.05 -23.18
N ASP A 634 14.07 13.52 -23.66
CA ASP A 634 15.35 12.89 -23.45
C ASP A 634 16.03 13.51 -22.22
N LEU A 635 16.21 12.71 -21.18
CA LEU A 635 16.65 13.18 -19.86
C LEU A 635 17.86 12.38 -19.36
N VAL A 636 18.66 12.99 -18.52
CA VAL A 636 19.91 12.42 -18.00
C VAL A 636 19.76 11.95 -16.57
N PRO A 637 20.10 10.68 -16.22
CA PRO A 637 20.16 10.22 -14.85
C PRO A 637 21.40 10.78 -14.13
N ILE A 638 21.22 11.69 -13.20
CA ILE A 638 22.29 12.35 -12.43
C ILE A 638 22.48 11.79 -11.03
N ALA A 639 21.48 11.06 -10.50
CA ALA A 639 21.54 10.50 -9.16
C ALA A 639 20.55 9.34 -9.01
N ALA A 640 20.67 8.56 -7.92
CA ALA A 640 19.74 7.50 -7.60
C ALA A 640 19.44 7.38 -6.10
N PHE A 641 18.38 6.63 -5.83
CA PHE A 641 17.91 6.24 -4.50
C PHE A 641 17.94 4.73 -4.35
N HIS A 642 18.50 4.22 -3.26
CA HIS A 642 18.57 2.78 -3.00
C HIS A 642 17.18 2.14 -2.99
N GLY A 643 17.09 0.99 -3.60
CA GLY A 643 15.89 0.20 -3.64
C GLY A 643 15.52 -0.36 -2.27
N ARG A 644 14.21 -0.46 -1.99
CA ARG A 644 13.66 -1.02 -0.76
C ARG A 644 12.75 -2.21 -1.08
N GLY A 645 12.68 -3.18 -0.18
CA GLY A 645 11.85 -4.36 -0.35
C GLY A 645 12.34 -5.26 -1.50
N LYS A 646 11.53 -5.53 -2.51
CA LYS A 646 11.91 -6.35 -3.67
C LYS A 646 13.07 -5.76 -4.49
N ARG A 647 13.28 -4.46 -4.42
CA ARG A 647 14.35 -3.73 -5.10
C ARG A 647 15.59 -3.51 -4.21
N THR A 648 15.70 -4.20 -3.07
CA THR A 648 16.91 -4.17 -2.24
C THR A 648 18.09 -4.73 -3.04
N GLY A 649 19.23 -4.01 -3.06
CA GLY A 649 20.42 -4.40 -3.82
C GLY A 649 20.53 -3.72 -5.21
N VAL A 650 19.48 -3.06 -5.69
CA VAL A 650 19.48 -2.22 -6.91
C VAL A 650 19.04 -0.81 -6.58
N TYR A 651 19.13 0.12 -7.53
CA TYR A 651 18.53 1.44 -7.38
C TYR A 651 17.02 1.34 -7.56
N GLY A 652 16.26 1.86 -6.60
CA GLY A 652 14.79 1.79 -6.60
C GLY A 652 14.14 2.90 -7.42
N ALA A 653 14.84 4.03 -7.57
CA ALA A 653 14.45 5.18 -8.38
C ALA A 653 15.68 6.01 -8.76
N PHE A 654 15.55 6.81 -9.81
CA PHE A 654 16.60 7.69 -10.35
C PHE A 654 16.11 9.14 -10.35
N LEU A 655 17.04 10.07 -10.16
CA LEU A 655 16.81 11.51 -10.35
C LEU A 655 17.24 11.87 -11.77
N LEU A 656 16.32 12.38 -12.56
CA LEU A 656 16.57 12.80 -13.93
C LEU A 656 16.67 14.32 -14.03
N ALA A 657 17.46 14.79 -14.99
CA ALA A 657 17.68 16.19 -15.30
C ALA A 657 17.52 16.47 -16.80
N CYS A 658 17.04 17.65 -17.17
CA CYS A 658 17.20 18.27 -18.48
C CYS A 658 18.52 19.06 -18.50
N TYR A 659 18.93 19.53 -19.69
CA TYR A 659 20.16 20.28 -19.87
C TYR A 659 19.86 21.74 -20.23
N ASP A 660 20.39 22.69 -19.47
CA ASP A 660 20.33 24.12 -19.77
C ASP A 660 21.56 24.46 -20.59
N VAL A 661 21.39 24.72 -21.88
CA VAL A 661 22.47 24.97 -22.83
C VAL A 661 23.20 26.29 -22.55
N ASP A 662 22.45 27.30 -22.14
CA ASP A 662 23.01 28.64 -21.90
C ASP A 662 23.88 28.72 -20.64
N LYS A 663 23.52 27.92 -19.62
CA LYS A 663 24.22 27.87 -18.36
C LYS A 663 25.13 26.65 -18.20
N GLU A 664 25.15 25.77 -19.20
CA GLU A 664 25.86 24.47 -19.15
C GLU A 664 25.57 23.66 -17.89
N GLU A 665 24.28 23.57 -17.51
CA GLU A 665 23.84 22.96 -16.24
C GLU A 665 22.81 21.85 -16.45
N PHE A 666 22.90 20.79 -15.64
CA PHE A 666 21.86 19.75 -15.54
C PHE A 666 20.86 20.14 -14.44
N GLN A 667 19.62 20.41 -14.81
CA GLN A 667 18.56 20.86 -13.92
C GLN A 667 17.58 19.70 -13.62
N SER A 668 17.41 19.35 -12.33
CA SER A 668 16.54 18.24 -11.92
C SER A 668 15.10 18.47 -12.35
N ILE A 669 14.47 17.44 -12.95
CA ILE A 669 13.10 17.53 -13.45
C ILE A 669 12.14 16.50 -12.82
N CYS A 670 12.58 15.29 -12.54
CA CYS A 670 11.72 14.28 -11.92
C CYS A 670 12.49 13.17 -11.19
N LYS A 671 11.78 12.48 -10.30
CA LYS A 671 12.20 11.20 -9.74
C LYS A 671 11.43 10.08 -10.44
N ILE A 672 12.14 9.19 -11.13
CA ILE A 672 11.53 8.08 -11.88
C ILE A 672 11.83 6.73 -11.22
N GLY A 673 10.82 5.86 -11.15
CA GLY A 673 10.93 4.47 -10.69
C GLY A 673 9.94 3.55 -11.41
N THR A 674 9.34 4.03 -12.50
CA THR A 674 8.30 3.35 -13.30
C THR A 674 8.76 3.22 -14.75
N GLY A 675 8.23 2.22 -15.47
CA GLY A 675 8.65 1.88 -16.82
C GLY A 675 9.77 0.83 -16.88
N PHE A 676 10.33 0.41 -15.76
CA PHE A 676 11.38 -0.60 -15.67
C PHE A 676 10.80 -2.00 -15.45
N SER A 677 11.27 -2.99 -16.19
CA SER A 677 11.21 -4.39 -15.77
C SER A 677 12.26 -4.66 -14.68
N ASP A 678 12.11 -5.75 -13.92
CA ASP A 678 13.10 -6.10 -12.88
C ASP A 678 14.50 -6.32 -13.52
N ALA A 679 14.57 -6.95 -14.70
CA ALA A 679 15.81 -7.15 -15.43
C ALA A 679 16.45 -5.81 -15.89
N MET A 680 15.66 -4.88 -16.44
CA MET A 680 16.12 -3.56 -16.86
C MET A 680 16.60 -2.73 -15.66
N LEU A 681 15.92 -2.84 -14.52
CA LEU A 681 16.33 -2.13 -13.30
C LEU A 681 17.68 -2.65 -12.79
N ASP A 682 17.91 -3.96 -12.84
CA ASP A 682 19.18 -4.59 -12.46
C ASP A 682 20.32 -4.20 -13.44
N GLU A 683 20.03 -4.20 -14.73
CA GLU A 683 20.96 -3.79 -15.80
C GLU A 683 21.37 -2.32 -15.63
N ARG A 684 20.41 -1.39 -15.50
CA ARG A 684 20.72 0.05 -15.32
C ARG A 684 21.43 0.31 -13.99
N SER A 685 21.05 -0.40 -12.94
CA SER A 685 21.77 -0.30 -11.66
C SER A 685 23.22 -0.78 -11.79
N SER A 686 23.47 -1.81 -12.56
CA SER A 686 24.83 -2.34 -12.78
C SER A 686 25.68 -1.41 -13.64
N SER A 687 25.11 -0.85 -14.72
CA SER A 687 25.76 0.15 -15.58
C SER A 687 26.17 1.39 -14.79
N LEU A 688 25.23 2.00 -14.08
CA LEU A 688 25.45 3.26 -13.37
C LEU A 688 26.30 3.12 -12.09
N ARG A 689 26.50 1.91 -11.55
CA ARG A 689 27.43 1.72 -10.43
C ARG A 689 28.87 2.09 -10.75
N SER A 690 29.30 1.92 -11.99
CA SER A 690 30.64 2.31 -12.46
C SER A 690 30.81 3.83 -12.59
N GLN A 691 29.70 4.55 -12.61
CA GLN A 691 29.61 6.01 -12.83
C GLN A 691 29.39 6.80 -11.51
N VAL A 692 29.45 6.14 -10.35
CA VAL A 692 29.21 6.78 -9.06
C VAL A 692 30.30 7.76 -8.72
N ILE A 693 29.90 8.99 -8.36
CA ILE A 693 30.77 10.06 -7.88
C ILE A 693 30.49 10.38 -6.40
N ALA A 694 31.50 10.84 -5.69
CA ALA A 694 31.43 11.07 -4.24
C ALA A 694 30.52 12.25 -3.86
N THR A 695 30.46 13.28 -4.69
CA THR A 695 29.70 14.51 -4.46
C THR A 695 29.05 14.96 -5.77
N PRO A 696 27.90 15.67 -5.72
CA PRO A 696 27.31 16.21 -6.93
C PRO A 696 28.25 17.19 -7.64
N LYS A 697 28.17 17.23 -8.96
CA LYS A 697 28.93 18.19 -9.77
C LYS A 697 28.43 19.61 -9.50
N GLN A 698 29.29 20.60 -9.65
CA GLN A 698 28.91 22.01 -9.45
C GLN A 698 27.87 22.52 -10.44
N TYR A 699 27.79 21.89 -11.60
CA TYR A 699 26.79 22.16 -12.66
C TYR A 699 25.49 21.35 -12.53
N TYR A 700 25.25 20.69 -11.38
CA TYR A 700 23.94 20.10 -11.07
C TYR A 700 23.08 21.07 -10.28
N ARG A 701 21.90 21.38 -10.80
CA ARG A 701 20.88 22.19 -10.12
C ARG A 701 19.79 21.28 -9.58
N VAL A 702 19.80 21.09 -8.28
CA VAL A 702 18.89 20.20 -7.55
C VAL A 702 18.31 20.95 -6.37
N GLY A 703 17.05 20.72 -6.05
CA GLY A 703 16.42 21.37 -4.90
C GLY A 703 16.91 20.78 -3.57
N ASP A 704 17.04 21.62 -2.55
CA ASP A 704 17.62 21.30 -1.23
C ASP A 704 16.89 20.17 -0.49
N SER A 705 15.61 19.93 -0.82
CA SER A 705 14.82 18.85 -0.25
C SER A 705 15.09 17.47 -0.86
N LEU A 706 15.82 17.41 -1.97
CA LEU A 706 16.18 16.17 -2.66
C LEU A 706 17.53 15.68 -2.12
N ASN A 707 17.49 14.52 -1.44
CA ASN A 707 18.67 13.87 -0.90
C ASN A 707 18.84 12.48 -1.55
N PRO A 708 19.46 12.38 -2.74
CA PRO A 708 19.80 11.10 -3.34
C PRO A 708 20.82 10.33 -2.50
N ASP A 709 20.77 8.99 -2.58
CA ASP A 709 21.73 8.12 -1.89
C ASP A 709 23.06 8.03 -2.63
N VAL A 710 23.08 8.21 -3.95
CA VAL A 710 24.26 8.19 -4.81
C VAL A 710 24.12 9.21 -5.95
N TRP A 711 25.27 9.77 -6.39
CA TRP A 711 25.38 10.68 -7.53
C TRP A 711 26.14 9.99 -8.66
N PHE A 712 25.83 10.35 -9.90
CA PHE A 712 26.46 9.79 -11.10
C PHE A 712 27.18 10.83 -11.93
N GLU A 713 28.19 10.40 -12.67
CA GLU A 713 28.67 11.10 -13.85
C GLU A 713 27.59 11.05 -14.94
N PRO A 714 27.28 12.12 -15.67
CA PRO A 714 26.26 12.10 -16.71
C PRO A 714 26.82 11.37 -17.93
N THR A 715 26.30 10.16 -18.17
CA THR A 715 26.80 9.26 -19.23
C THR A 715 25.72 8.67 -20.11
N GLU A 716 24.48 8.63 -19.62
CA GLU A 716 23.34 8.04 -20.32
C GLU A 716 22.26 9.10 -20.58
N VAL A 717 21.52 8.94 -21.68
CA VAL A 717 20.30 9.69 -21.98
C VAL A 717 19.12 8.72 -22.04
N TRP A 718 18.04 9.07 -21.38
CA TRP A 718 16.85 8.23 -21.28
C TRP A 718 15.64 8.91 -21.91
N GLU A 719 15.01 8.25 -22.86
CA GLU A 719 13.72 8.69 -23.40
C GLU A 719 12.61 8.40 -22.40
N VAL A 720 11.93 9.45 -21.97
CA VAL A 720 10.91 9.42 -20.90
C VAL A 720 9.63 10.06 -21.39
N LYS A 721 8.52 9.38 -21.19
CA LYS A 721 7.17 9.93 -21.41
C LYS A 721 6.54 10.30 -20.08
N ALA A 722 5.89 11.46 -20.01
CA ALA A 722 5.12 11.90 -18.86
C ALA A 722 3.65 12.09 -19.22
N ALA A 723 2.77 12.06 -18.24
CA ALA A 723 1.35 12.36 -18.46
C ALA A 723 1.10 13.86 -18.50
N ASP A 724 1.94 14.65 -17.80
CA ASP A 724 1.75 16.08 -17.63
C ASP A 724 3.03 16.75 -17.08
N LEU A 725 3.17 18.07 -17.29
CA LEU A 725 4.20 18.91 -16.69
C LEU A 725 3.55 19.85 -15.67
N THR A 726 4.18 20.07 -14.53
CA THR A 726 3.63 20.89 -13.44
C THR A 726 4.71 21.74 -12.78
N ILE A 727 4.34 22.92 -12.28
CA ILE A 727 5.26 23.74 -11.48
C ILE A 727 5.59 23.03 -10.18
N SER A 728 6.86 22.99 -9.82
CA SER A 728 7.39 22.28 -8.66
C SER A 728 8.32 23.16 -7.83
N PRO A 729 8.11 23.23 -6.51
CA PRO A 729 9.06 23.89 -5.61
C PRO A 729 10.32 23.06 -5.36
N VAL A 730 10.32 21.78 -5.78
CA VAL A 730 11.35 20.79 -5.48
C VAL A 730 12.34 20.66 -6.63
N HIS A 731 11.86 20.59 -7.87
CA HIS A 731 12.68 20.45 -9.05
C HIS A 731 13.09 21.80 -9.63
N ARG A 732 14.17 21.82 -10.43
CA ARG A 732 14.82 23.06 -10.92
C ARG A 732 14.77 23.23 -12.44
N ALA A 733 14.23 22.30 -13.19
CA ALA A 733 14.11 22.41 -14.65
C ALA A 733 13.36 23.69 -15.05
N ALA A 734 13.91 24.47 -15.95
CA ALA A 734 13.34 25.73 -16.46
C ALA A 734 13.01 26.78 -15.39
N THR A 735 13.71 26.77 -14.25
CA THR A 735 13.58 27.82 -13.22
C THR A 735 14.04 29.16 -13.80
N GLY A 736 13.21 30.20 -13.60
CA GLY A 736 13.47 31.57 -14.13
C GLY A 736 12.83 31.78 -15.51
N ILE A 737 12.34 30.75 -16.21
CA ILE A 737 11.68 30.87 -17.50
C ILE A 737 10.15 30.95 -17.33
N VAL A 738 9.55 30.01 -16.57
CA VAL A 738 8.10 29.97 -16.34
C VAL A 738 7.71 30.58 -14.99
N ASP A 739 8.47 30.29 -13.95
CA ASP A 739 8.29 30.82 -12.59
C ASP A 739 9.68 31.27 -12.08
N PRO A 740 9.83 32.46 -11.44
CA PRO A 740 11.12 32.96 -11.01
C PRO A 740 11.84 32.08 -10.00
N ASP A 741 11.12 31.39 -9.11
CA ASP A 741 11.66 30.61 -7.99
C ASP A 741 11.45 29.09 -8.09
N LYS A 742 10.53 28.65 -8.94
CA LYS A 742 10.13 27.26 -9.05
C LYS A 742 10.46 26.70 -10.44
N GLY A 743 10.83 25.43 -10.44
CA GLY A 743 11.05 24.71 -11.69
C GLY A 743 9.82 23.92 -12.13
N ILE A 744 9.99 23.14 -13.19
CA ILE A 744 8.99 22.21 -13.75
C ILE A 744 9.32 20.78 -13.32
N SER A 745 8.27 19.98 -13.09
CA SER A 745 8.35 18.55 -12.79
C SER A 745 7.42 17.73 -13.68
N LEU A 746 7.81 16.48 -13.95
CA LEU A 746 7.00 15.54 -14.70
C LEU A 746 6.01 14.79 -13.79
N ARG A 747 4.78 14.71 -14.22
CA ARG A 747 3.75 13.90 -13.58
C ARG A 747 3.70 12.50 -14.22
N PHE A 748 3.80 11.45 -13.40
CA PHE A 748 3.81 10.05 -13.82
C PHE A 748 4.86 9.71 -14.90
N PRO A 749 6.15 10.08 -14.72
CA PRO A 749 7.18 9.78 -15.70
C PRO A 749 7.34 8.28 -15.87
N ARG A 750 7.61 7.84 -17.11
CA ARG A 750 7.82 6.43 -17.48
C ARG A 750 8.99 6.31 -18.45
N LEU A 751 9.96 5.48 -18.14
CA LEU A 751 11.04 5.13 -19.05
C LEU A 751 10.47 4.41 -20.26
N LEU A 752 10.83 4.87 -21.47
CA LEU A 752 10.55 4.19 -22.73
C LEU A 752 11.76 3.37 -23.16
N ARG A 753 12.93 3.99 -23.29
CA ARG A 753 14.20 3.35 -23.68
C ARG A 753 15.40 4.22 -23.27
N VAL A 754 16.58 3.64 -23.35
CA VAL A 754 17.86 4.34 -23.29
C VAL A 754 18.23 4.84 -24.70
N ARG A 755 18.74 6.05 -24.80
CA ARG A 755 19.17 6.70 -26.05
C ARG A 755 20.69 6.60 -26.16
N GLU A 756 21.16 5.50 -26.76
CA GLU A 756 22.59 5.29 -27.02
C GLU A 756 23.15 6.21 -28.12
N ASP A 757 22.26 6.83 -28.89
CA ASP A 757 22.55 7.75 -30.01
C ASP A 757 22.75 9.20 -29.54
N LYS A 758 22.57 9.53 -28.26
CA LYS A 758 22.66 10.88 -27.73
C LYS A 758 23.69 11.02 -26.60
N LYS A 759 24.35 12.17 -26.57
CA LYS A 759 25.19 12.57 -25.44
C LYS A 759 24.34 13.28 -24.37
N PRO A 760 24.79 13.34 -23.12
CA PRO A 760 24.07 14.04 -22.05
C PRO A 760 23.71 15.51 -22.38
N GLU A 761 24.57 16.21 -23.13
CA GLU A 761 24.35 17.57 -23.57
C GLU A 761 23.29 17.68 -24.70
N ASP A 762 22.94 16.58 -25.35
CA ASP A 762 21.87 16.49 -26.36
C ASP A 762 20.49 16.21 -25.72
N ALA A 763 20.40 16.23 -24.38
CA ALA A 763 19.16 16.06 -23.67
C ALA A 763 18.17 17.21 -23.96
N THR A 764 16.88 16.98 -23.72
CA THR A 764 15.85 18.02 -23.84
C THR A 764 16.24 19.27 -23.04
N SER A 765 16.21 20.44 -23.69
CA SER A 765 16.67 21.69 -23.06
C SER A 765 15.66 22.27 -22.08
N SER A 766 16.13 23.21 -21.23
CA SER A 766 15.28 23.93 -20.29
C SER A 766 14.18 24.74 -20.97
N GLU A 767 14.49 25.34 -22.14
CA GLU A 767 13.55 26.10 -22.97
C GLU A 767 12.50 25.16 -23.55
N GLN A 768 12.92 24.01 -24.11
CA GLN A 768 11.99 23.02 -24.65
C GLN A 768 11.03 22.51 -23.56
N ILE A 769 11.50 22.30 -22.34
CA ILE A 769 10.63 21.95 -21.21
C ILE A 769 9.65 23.08 -20.88
N ALA A 770 10.08 24.33 -20.94
CA ALA A 770 9.21 25.49 -20.73
C ALA A 770 8.15 25.60 -21.83
N ASP A 771 8.56 25.44 -23.10
CA ASP A 771 7.64 25.47 -24.25
C ASP A 771 6.61 24.33 -24.17
N MET A 772 7.03 23.11 -23.84
CA MET A 772 6.13 21.98 -23.62
C MET A 772 5.13 22.27 -22.48
N TYR A 773 5.57 22.89 -21.39
CA TYR A 773 4.70 23.29 -20.30
C TYR A 773 3.68 24.36 -20.74
N GLN A 774 4.13 25.37 -21.48
CA GLN A 774 3.29 26.45 -21.99
C GLN A 774 2.29 25.94 -23.07
N ALA A 775 2.72 24.99 -23.89
CA ALA A 775 1.85 24.38 -24.92
C ALA A 775 0.72 23.53 -24.35
N GLN A 776 0.74 23.19 -23.05
CA GLN A 776 -0.39 22.48 -22.43
C GLN A 776 -1.61 23.41 -22.37
N LYS A 777 -2.72 23.02 -22.98
CA LYS A 777 -3.95 23.84 -23.10
C LYS A 777 -4.46 24.42 -21.76
N HIS A 778 -4.31 23.72 -20.67
CA HIS A 778 -4.76 24.15 -19.35
C HIS A 778 -3.87 25.21 -18.69
N ASN A 779 -2.69 25.47 -19.24
CA ASN A 779 -1.76 26.47 -18.73
C ASN A 779 -1.87 27.82 -19.47
N HIS A 780 -2.59 27.88 -20.61
CA HIS A 780 -2.86 29.15 -21.28
C HIS A 780 -3.85 29.97 -20.44
N PRO A 781 -3.52 31.25 -20.08
CA PRO A 781 -4.54 32.18 -19.66
C PRO A 781 -5.49 32.33 -20.84
N SER A 782 -6.80 32.11 -20.63
CA SER A 782 -7.83 32.44 -21.60
C SER A 782 -7.59 33.89 -22.03
N ASN A 783 -7.14 34.11 -23.28
CA ASN A 783 -7.26 35.41 -23.91
C ASN A 783 -8.75 35.72 -23.94
N GLU A 784 -9.20 36.54 -22.99
CA GLU A 784 -10.46 37.25 -23.11
C GLU A 784 -10.35 38.03 -24.41
N VAL A 785 -11.12 37.59 -25.41
CA VAL A 785 -11.42 38.42 -26.57
C VAL A 785 -12.10 39.67 -25.99
N LYS A 786 -11.31 40.75 -25.86
CA LYS A 786 -11.90 42.06 -25.78
C LYS A 786 -12.69 42.24 -27.08
N GLY A 787 -14.02 42.13 -27.01
CA GLY A 787 -14.86 42.62 -28.03
C GLY A 787 -14.55 44.11 -28.23
N ASP A 788 -14.02 44.46 -29.33
CA ASP A 788 -14.02 45.82 -29.83
C ASP A 788 -15.50 46.13 -30.17
N ASP A 789 -16.19 46.81 -29.26
CA ASP A 789 -17.39 47.53 -29.56
C ASP A 789 -16.96 48.80 -30.33
N ASP A 790 -17.18 48.84 -31.64
CA ASP A 790 -17.39 50.02 -32.47
C ASP A 790 -18.89 50.15 -32.78
#